data_8f6b203e6f9ac75a260e76b00bcf3639
#
_entry.id   8f6b203e6f9ac75a260e76b00bcf3639
#
_cell.length_a   1.000
_cell.length_b   1.000
_cell.length_c   1.000
_cell.angle_alpha   90.00
_cell.angle_beta   90.00
_cell.angle_gamma   90.00
#
_symmetry.space_group_name_H-M   'P 1'
#
loop_
_entity.id
_entity.type
_entity.pdbx_description
1 polymer ?
#
loop_
_entity_poly.entity_id
_entity_poly.type
_entity_poly.pdbx_seq_one_letter_code
_entity_poly.pdbx_strand_id
1 'polypeptide(L)'
;MKRFMLFSIFCFVQMLTCFSYANSGRLYTSNDLSSSLIRCIIQDKYGFIWVGTNYGLNRFDGYKFSTYLCNPADTTTIQDNDIVKLYPYSKEFLFVATNRGLYKYSYLTNSFQHIVLEKHDEKIRISSLIEDRMHNLLIGTAGYGAYRLDMTTGKVTRLSRKAANSVDDFFSMLFFDDAGYLWQANHTKVLRKYKYDGRSIRLVSVYEPKDLFGIRKLYATDKKGFFVAHTGGIMRYDYASDRFSRYDFDFSAHQGAGYISAATLDKYGNLWLGTSGDGTFKIPHGSRKAYRVELNNQSFVFDNAHISDLLIDRDGNQWYGCYMKGLFLSNNDKNVFHSVTLDELGAGMETISSVVGVADGLMLFVVKNHGLYLLDEKTGNTRKLQCPAGLVKVYSDFRKKVYVYASEGIYEYDWKHQAYRLLLPASGLSLDGMLVDAAGNMYLTSQGNGLYVWNRKSGKMTQYLMDDRRPHKTICNNWISDIRLDSRGRLWCATTNGVSCMDTKTGYFDVILSRPLLEGKTCYSTLELSDCKIAIATEMGLYLYDSKKRQTTPWPHSESISGLRIYSLKKDAKGNLWMSTAQGIWCYDSKAKSFFSFEKGNGLLTKEYQAGVVGSTSDGVICYGNSEGLTYFRPSQVKDYNEKMSAIYLSGVLLDGKMAPFIGDDLSVPSDFKSIVLSFSLLDYQSVGNIVFQYRINGGKWISNAAGDNSFNFTGLSYGHYRIEVRTYCNGKYSTHNKVINLNVLAPWYLTVWAKLIYLFLVLGFTAAVIFVYLRKKKRDLEEVKMQFLINATHDIRSPLTLIMEPLKKLKERLENVEEYHEDIDTIDRNAQRLLTLVNQILDKRRLDKHQMNLSCRETNLVEFSQGLVSLFTYNANLRGIHIRLEMPEKPVNAWIDRNKLDKAIANLLSNAFKYTPNGGEIIFRIEKQDKKVLLYVI
;
A
#
# COMPACT_ATOMS: atom_id res chain seq x y z
N MET A 1 -41.12 -20.26 -57.22
CA MET A 1 -41.38 -19.09 -56.38
C MET A 1 -41.64 -19.42 -54.87
N LYS A 2 -42.60 -20.28 -54.47
CA LYS A 2 -42.84 -20.61 -53.04
C LYS A 2 -41.65 -21.20 -52.31
N ARG A 3 -40.80 -22.06 -52.94
CA ARG A 3 -39.59 -22.61 -52.28
C ARG A 3 -38.44 -21.60 -52.15
N PHE A 4 -38.34 -20.65 -53.03
CA PHE A 4 -37.36 -19.59 -52.98
C PHE A 4 -37.72 -18.53 -51.91
N MET A 5 -39.02 -18.27 -51.74
CA MET A 5 -39.52 -17.38 -50.70
C MET A 5 -39.39 -17.99 -49.28
N LEU A 6 -39.61 -19.31 -49.14
CA LEU A 6 -39.34 -20.03 -47.90
C LEU A 6 -37.82 -20.12 -47.55
N PHE A 7 -36.96 -20.25 -48.51
CA PHE A 7 -35.50 -20.25 -48.32
C PHE A 7 -35.00 -18.83 -47.93
N SER A 8 -35.56 -17.77 -48.57
CA SER A 8 -35.24 -16.38 -48.18
C SER A 8 -35.74 -16.06 -46.79
N ILE A 9 -36.93 -16.55 -46.40
CA ILE A 9 -37.47 -16.38 -45.05
C ILE A 9 -36.65 -17.17 -44.03
N PHE A 10 -36.17 -18.36 -44.37
CA PHE A 10 -35.32 -19.17 -43.50
C PHE A 10 -33.91 -18.56 -43.34
N CYS A 11 -33.31 -18.02 -44.40
CA CYS A 11 -32.05 -17.27 -44.32
C CYS A 11 -32.23 -15.94 -43.53
N PHE A 12 -33.38 -15.28 -43.69
CA PHE A 12 -33.65 -14.05 -42.92
C PHE A 12 -33.91 -14.33 -41.46
N VAL A 13 -34.52 -15.46 -41.11
CA VAL A 13 -34.74 -15.90 -39.72
C VAL A 13 -33.43 -16.38 -39.09
N GLN A 14 -32.49 -16.98 -39.89
CA GLN A 14 -31.17 -17.32 -39.37
C GLN A 14 -30.22 -16.14 -39.21
N MET A 15 -30.41 -15.04 -39.97
CA MET A 15 -29.68 -13.79 -39.75
C MET A 15 -30.13 -13.02 -38.49
N LEU A 16 -31.26 -13.39 -37.88
CA LEU A 16 -31.86 -12.69 -36.74
C LEU A 16 -31.52 -13.30 -35.36
N THR A 17 -30.63 -14.27 -35.28
CA THR A 17 -30.34 -14.99 -34.01
C THR A 17 -28.94 -14.80 -33.45
N CYS A 18 -28.21 -13.81 -33.88
CA CYS A 18 -26.90 -13.48 -33.34
C CYS A 18 -26.83 -12.04 -32.85
N PHE A 19 -27.58 -11.72 -31.79
CA PHE A 19 -27.22 -10.60 -30.94
C PHE A 19 -26.73 -11.13 -29.61
N SER A 20 -25.46 -11.05 -29.44
CA SER A 20 -24.76 -11.45 -28.27
C SER A 20 -24.62 -10.28 -27.30
N TYR A 21 -24.84 -10.60 -26.05
CA TYR A 21 -24.57 -9.68 -24.96
C TYR A 21 -23.06 -9.41 -24.87
N ALA A 22 -22.63 -8.23 -25.25
CA ALA A 22 -21.25 -7.81 -25.08
C ALA A 22 -20.93 -7.65 -23.60
N ASN A 23 -20.08 -8.54 -23.06
CA ASN A 23 -19.51 -8.35 -21.75
C ASN A 23 -18.48 -7.21 -21.82
N SER A 24 -18.71 -6.11 -21.12
CA SER A 24 -17.73 -5.06 -20.97
C SER A 24 -16.56 -5.59 -20.14
N GLY A 25 -15.37 -5.61 -20.72
CA GLY A 25 -14.16 -6.02 -20.04
C GLY A 25 -13.18 -4.87 -19.89
N ARG A 26 -12.17 -5.07 -19.05
CA ARG A 26 -11.08 -4.10 -18.83
C ARG A 26 -9.80 -4.64 -19.45
N LEU A 27 -9.20 -3.86 -20.33
CA LEU A 27 -7.91 -4.18 -20.95
C LEU A 27 -6.77 -3.47 -20.22
N TYR A 28 -5.77 -4.23 -19.81
CA TYR A 28 -4.51 -3.76 -19.26
C TYR A 28 -3.39 -3.97 -20.26
N THR A 29 -2.66 -2.90 -20.57
CA THR A 29 -1.63 -2.88 -21.60
C THR A 29 -0.24 -2.69 -21.01
N SER A 30 0.76 -2.43 -21.85
CA SER A 30 2.11 -2.07 -21.40
C SER A 30 2.19 -0.78 -20.58
N ASN A 31 1.11 0.02 -20.48
CA ASN A 31 1.02 1.14 -19.56
C ASN A 31 0.79 0.69 -18.12
N ASP A 32 0.19 -0.49 -17.94
CA ASP A 32 -0.16 -1.06 -16.64
C ASP A 32 0.79 -2.21 -16.25
N LEU A 33 1.27 -2.95 -17.24
CA LEU A 33 2.09 -4.17 -17.11
C LEU A 33 3.52 -3.91 -17.59
N SER A 34 4.45 -4.73 -17.15
CA SER A 34 5.83 -4.70 -17.63
C SER A 34 5.97 -5.03 -19.13
N SER A 35 5.03 -5.79 -19.70
CA SER A 35 4.93 -6.07 -21.12
C SER A 35 3.53 -6.53 -21.50
N SER A 36 3.09 -6.24 -22.73
CA SER A 36 1.84 -6.75 -23.29
C SER A 36 1.91 -8.20 -23.77
N LEU A 37 3.07 -8.84 -23.76
CA LEU A 37 3.23 -10.25 -24.15
C LEU A 37 3.07 -11.16 -22.94
N ILE A 38 1.83 -11.59 -22.69
CA ILE A 38 1.48 -12.45 -21.57
C ILE A 38 1.91 -13.89 -21.83
N ARG A 39 2.56 -14.53 -20.87
CA ARG A 39 2.99 -15.94 -20.90
C ARG A 39 2.13 -16.85 -20.05
N CYS A 40 1.80 -16.39 -18.83
CA CYS A 40 1.02 -17.16 -17.88
C CYS A 40 0.28 -16.26 -16.90
N ILE A 41 -0.88 -16.70 -16.43
CA ILE A 41 -1.74 -16.02 -15.49
C ILE A 41 -2.14 -17.01 -14.41
N ILE A 42 -2.00 -16.64 -13.14
CA ILE A 42 -2.49 -17.45 -12.02
C ILE A 42 -3.14 -16.57 -10.95
N GLN A 43 -3.99 -17.19 -10.13
CA GLN A 43 -4.43 -16.63 -8.87
C GLN A 43 -3.72 -17.35 -7.72
N ASP A 44 -3.10 -16.60 -6.82
CA ASP A 44 -2.39 -17.21 -5.70
C ASP A 44 -3.32 -17.60 -4.54
N LYS A 45 -2.75 -18.14 -3.46
CA LYS A 45 -3.51 -18.58 -2.28
C LYS A 45 -4.15 -17.44 -1.48
N TYR A 46 -3.66 -16.21 -1.62
CA TYR A 46 -4.30 -15.02 -1.06
C TYR A 46 -5.45 -14.53 -1.93
N GLY A 47 -5.33 -14.65 -3.23
CA GLY A 47 -6.28 -14.18 -4.22
C GLY A 47 -5.69 -13.17 -5.20
N PHE A 48 -4.43 -12.72 -5.04
CA PHE A 48 -3.75 -11.85 -6.00
C PHE A 48 -3.65 -12.53 -7.37
N ILE A 49 -3.79 -11.72 -8.42
CA ILE A 49 -3.53 -12.20 -9.78
C ILE A 49 -2.08 -11.92 -10.13
N TRP A 50 -1.38 -12.97 -10.51
CA TRP A 50 -0.01 -12.89 -10.98
C TRP A 50 0.06 -13.11 -12.48
N VAL A 51 0.80 -12.25 -13.15
CA VAL A 51 0.93 -12.24 -14.60
C VAL A 51 2.41 -12.30 -14.97
N GLY A 52 2.81 -13.42 -15.52
CA GLY A 52 4.14 -13.60 -16.10
C GLY A 52 4.16 -13.10 -17.54
N THR A 53 5.12 -12.25 -17.87
CA THR A 53 5.33 -11.71 -19.20
C THR A 53 6.72 -12.11 -19.72
N ASN A 54 7.02 -11.80 -20.98
CA ASN A 54 8.37 -11.96 -21.51
C ASN A 54 9.37 -10.91 -20.95
N TYR A 55 8.89 -9.93 -20.18
CA TYR A 55 9.72 -8.88 -19.61
C TYR A 55 9.28 -8.50 -18.19
N GLY A 56 9.27 -9.48 -17.28
CA GLY A 56 9.00 -9.29 -15.87
C GLY A 56 7.75 -10.00 -15.37
N LEU A 57 7.63 -10.01 -14.06
CA LEU A 57 6.53 -10.57 -13.31
C LEU A 57 5.69 -9.45 -12.72
N ASN A 58 4.36 -9.54 -12.83
CA ASN A 58 3.44 -8.52 -12.33
C ASN A 58 2.46 -9.15 -11.35
N ARG A 59 2.19 -8.49 -10.23
CA ARG A 59 1.17 -8.86 -9.25
C ARG A 59 0.09 -7.80 -9.21
N PHE A 60 -1.14 -8.18 -9.47
CA PHE A 60 -2.31 -7.30 -9.43
C PHE A 60 -3.09 -7.47 -8.13
N ASP A 61 -3.37 -6.37 -7.46
CA ASP A 61 -4.12 -6.33 -6.21
C ASP A 61 -5.57 -5.85 -6.37
N GLY A 62 -6.03 -5.67 -7.60
CA GLY A 62 -7.33 -5.10 -7.94
C GLY A 62 -7.24 -3.62 -8.32
N TYR A 63 -6.25 -2.89 -7.83
CA TYR A 63 -6.08 -1.46 -8.06
C TYR A 63 -4.88 -1.17 -8.95
N LYS A 64 -3.75 -1.78 -8.67
CA LYS A 64 -2.48 -1.54 -9.38
C LYS A 64 -1.66 -2.80 -9.56
N PHE A 65 -0.79 -2.77 -10.54
CA PHE A 65 0.24 -3.79 -10.73
C PHE A 65 1.50 -3.42 -9.96
N SER A 66 2.02 -4.39 -9.21
CA SER A 66 3.38 -4.35 -8.66
C SER A 66 4.28 -5.16 -9.58
N THR A 67 5.28 -4.52 -10.16
CA THR A 67 6.18 -5.15 -11.13
C THR A 67 7.48 -5.57 -10.49
N TYR A 68 7.93 -6.79 -10.79
CA TYR A 68 9.19 -7.38 -10.37
C TYR A 68 10.07 -7.61 -11.59
N LEU A 69 11.24 -6.98 -11.61
CA LEU A 69 12.22 -7.07 -12.68
C LEU A 69 13.55 -7.59 -12.17
N CYS A 70 14.34 -8.13 -13.08
CA CYS A 70 15.72 -8.51 -12.83
C CYS A 70 16.56 -7.29 -12.46
N ASN A 71 17.27 -7.37 -11.34
CA ASN A 71 18.35 -6.46 -11.00
C ASN A 71 19.62 -7.30 -10.76
N PRO A 72 20.56 -7.30 -11.70
CA PRO A 72 21.78 -8.11 -11.58
C PRO A 72 22.66 -7.79 -10.36
N ALA A 73 22.51 -6.58 -9.80
CA ALA A 73 23.24 -6.16 -8.60
C ALA A 73 22.58 -6.64 -7.30
N ASP A 74 21.34 -7.17 -7.37
CA ASP A 74 20.57 -7.60 -6.21
C ASP A 74 20.11 -9.05 -6.38
N THR A 75 20.76 -9.96 -5.70
CA THR A 75 20.47 -11.41 -5.74
C THR A 75 19.11 -11.78 -5.14
N THR A 76 18.43 -10.85 -4.47
CA THR A 76 17.09 -11.05 -3.91
C THR A 76 15.98 -10.82 -4.93
N THR A 77 16.31 -10.36 -6.14
CA THR A 77 15.40 -10.23 -7.27
C THR A 77 15.45 -11.45 -8.19
N ILE A 78 14.47 -11.57 -9.11
CA ILE A 78 14.57 -12.55 -10.21
C ILE A 78 15.78 -12.17 -11.08
N GLN A 79 16.52 -13.19 -11.55
CA GLN A 79 17.71 -12.96 -12.39
C GLN A 79 17.44 -13.12 -13.89
N ASP A 80 16.16 -13.28 -14.26
CA ASP A 80 15.70 -13.34 -15.65
C ASP A 80 14.27 -12.80 -15.75
N ASN A 81 14.03 -11.95 -16.73
CA ASN A 81 12.73 -11.29 -16.91
C ASN A 81 11.72 -12.13 -17.73
N ASP A 82 12.15 -13.16 -18.46
CA ASP A 82 11.21 -14.00 -19.25
C ASP A 82 10.55 -15.06 -18.37
N ILE A 83 9.35 -14.76 -17.89
CA ILE A 83 8.58 -15.61 -17.00
C ILE A 83 7.83 -16.68 -17.81
N VAL A 84 8.12 -17.95 -17.55
CA VAL A 84 7.56 -19.06 -18.33
C VAL A 84 6.35 -19.69 -17.64
N LYS A 85 6.46 -19.96 -16.34
CA LYS A 85 5.40 -20.58 -15.53
C LYS A 85 5.40 -20.06 -14.10
N LEU A 86 4.23 -20.11 -13.49
CA LEU A 86 4.02 -19.74 -12.09
C LEU A 86 3.31 -20.90 -11.39
N TYR A 87 3.66 -21.16 -10.13
CA TYR A 87 3.00 -22.18 -9.32
C TYR A 87 2.73 -21.65 -7.90
N PRO A 88 1.43 -21.46 -7.52
CA PRO A 88 1.05 -20.93 -6.21
C PRO A 88 1.07 -22.04 -5.16
N TYR A 89 2.24 -22.33 -4.60
CA TYR A 89 2.45 -23.45 -3.69
C TYR A 89 1.71 -23.31 -2.36
N SER A 90 1.96 -22.20 -1.63
CA SER A 90 1.35 -21.95 -0.32
C SER A 90 1.06 -20.46 -0.11
N LYS A 91 0.56 -20.09 1.07
CA LYS A 91 0.50 -18.68 1.48
C LYS A 91 1.87 -18.06 1.78
N GLU A 92 2.90 -18.89 1.94
CA GLU A 92 4.25 -18.42 2.21
C GLU A 92 5.07 -18.25 0.94
N PHE A 93 4.84 -19.11 -0.06
CA PHE A 93 5.70 -19.21 -1.24
C PHE A 93 4.93 -19.33 -2.56
N LEU A 94 5.47 -18.66 -3.57
CA LEU A 94 5.13 -18.81 -4.97
C LEU A 94 6.39 -19.26 -5.72
N PHE A 95 6.28 -20.25 -6.59
CA PHE A 95 7.38 -20.61 -7.49
C PHE A 95 7.24 -19.91 -8.84
N VAL A 96 8.34 -19.34 -9.30
CA VAL A 96 8.46 -18.58 -10.53
C VAL A 96 9.50 -19.25 -11.41
N ALA A 97 9.06 -19.81 -12.51
CA ALA A 97 9.91 -20.43 -13.53
C ALA A 97 10.22 -19.41 -14.63
N THR A 98 11.49 -19.27 -14.94
CA THR A 98 11.98 -18.41 -16.01
C THR A 98 12.69 -19.25 -17.09
N ASN A 99 13.17 -18.61 -18.15
CA ASN A 99 14.01 -19.28 -19.13
C ASN A 99 15.39 -19.68 -18.57
N ARG A 100 15.80 -19.14 -17.43
CA ARG A 100 17.14 -19.34 -16.82
C ARG A 100 17.08 -19.86 -15.40
N GLY A 101 16.03 -20.57 -15.02
CA GLY A 101 15.98 -21.22 -13.71
C GLY A 101 14.64 -21.11 -12.99
N LEU A 102 14.65 -21.63 -11.77
CA LEU A 102 13.51 -21.65 -10.87
C LEU A 102 13.77 -20.74 -9.68
N TYR A 103 12.81 -19.89 -9.36
CA TYR A 103 12.86 -18.99 -8.21
C TYR A 103 11.71 -19.29 -7.26
N LYS A 104 12.00 -19.18 -5.97
CA LYS A 104 11.03 -19.22 -4.88
C LYS A 104 10.81 -17.80 -4.39
N TYR A 105 9.62 -17.27 -4.63
CA TYR A 105 9.21 -15.98 -4.07
C TYR A 105 8.65 -16.18 -2.68
N SER A 106 9.12 -15.40 -1.72
CA SER A 106 8.60 -15.36 -0.35
C SER A 106 7.70 -14.15 -0.18
N TYR A 107 6.43 -14.37 0.19
CA TYR A 107 5.53 -13.27 0.55
C TYR A 107 5.99 -12.51 1.81
N LEU A 108 6.71 -13.21 2.69
CA LEU A 108 7.21 -12.67 3.94
C LEU A 108 8.30 -11.61 3.72
N THR A 109 9.26 -11.92 2.87
CA THR A 109 10.42 -11.05 2.61
C THR A 109 10.29 -10.23 1.36
N ASN A 110 9.23 -10.46 0.56
CA ASN A 110 9.02 -9.86 -0.77
C ASN A 110 10.27 -10.01 -1.66
N SER A 111 10.91 -11.17 -1.61
CA SER A 111 12.17 -11.44 -2.29
C SER A 111 12.15 -12.80 -2.98
N PHE A 112 13.07 -12.98 -3.91
CA PHE A 112 13.25 -14.20 -4.67
C PHE A 112 14.51 -14.92 -4.23
N GLN A 113 14.41 -16.23 -4.15
CA GLN A 113 15.53 -17.14 -3.91
C GLN A 113 15.68 -18.07 -5.10
N HIS A 114 16.85 -18.11 -5.71
CA HIS A 114 17.17 -19.05 -6.78
C HIS A 114 17.23 -20.48 -6.23
N ILE A 115 16.54 -21.40 -6.88
CA ILE A 115 16.58 -22.86 -6.59
C ILE A 115 17.52 -23.53 -7.58
N VAL A 116 18.69 -23.87 -7.10
CA VAL A 116 19.70 -24.52 -7.92
C VAL A 116 19.32 -25.97 -8.21
N LEU A 117 19.12 -26.31 -9.49
CA LEU A 117 18.80 -27.68 -9.92
C LEU A 117 20.07 -28.52 -10.12
N GLU A 118 21.06 -28.00 -10.80
CA GLU A 118 22.38 -28.60 -11.04
C GLU A 118 23.49 -27.54 -11.11
N LYS A 119 24.75 -27.95 -11.10
CA LYS A 119 25.86 -27.05 -11.43
C LYS A 119 25.66 -26.47 -12.84
N HIS A 120 25.70 -25.14 -13.00
CA HIS A 120 25.45 -24.42 -14.26
C HIS A 120 24.02 -24.57 -14.79
N ASP A 121 23.03 -24.43 -13.92
CA ASP A 121 21.61 -24.54 -14.25
C ASP A 121 21.02 -23.31 -15.01
N GLU A 122 21.83 -22.28 -15.27
CA GLU A 122 21.45 -21.06 -16.03
C GLU A 122 20.93 -21.35 -17.44
N LYS A 123 21.18 -22.57 -17.97
CA LYS A 123 20.69 -23.04 -19.27
C LYS A 123 19.43 -23.89 -19.18
N ILE A 124 19.00 -24.23 -17.97
CA ILE A 124 17.86 -25.10 -17.73
C ILE A 124 16.56 -24.33 -17.80
N ARG A 125 15.86 -24.43 -18.93
CA ARG A 125 14.53 -23.87 -19.07
C ARG A 125 13.51 -24.72 -18.33
N ILE A 126 12.78 -24.11 -17.38
CA ILE A 126 11.67 -24.77 -16.69
C ILE A 126 10.42 -24.70 -17.55
N SER A 127 9.73 -25.80 -17.74
CA SER A 127 8.56 -25.89 -18.60
C SER A 127 7.28 -26.29 -17.84
N SER A 128 7.40 -27.02 -16.73
CA SER A 128 6.26 -27.47 -15.95
C SER A 128 6.57 -27.55 -14.47
N LEU A 129 5.59 -27.21 -13.65
CA LEU A 129 5.63 -27.31 -12.20
C LEU A 129 4.35 -27.99 -11.71
N ILE A 130 4.47 -29.02 -10.88
CA ILE A 130 3.34 -29.71 -10.28
C ILE A 130 3.71 -30.22 -8.88
N GLU A 131 2.76 -30.28 -7.98
CA GLU A 131 2.93 -30.80 -6.62
C GLU A 131 2.59 -32.29 -6.59
N ASP A 132 3.40 -33.08 -5.86
CA ASP A 132 3.10 -34.48 -5.60
C ASP A 132 2.20 -34.67 -4.35
N ARG A 133 1.76 -35.88 -4.07
CA ARG A 133 0.90 -36.22 -2.91
C ARG A 133 1.59 -36.00 -1.57
N MET A 134 2.91 -35.87 -1.54
CA MET A 134 3.72 -35.60 -0.35
C MET A 134 4.09 -34.13 -0.22
N HIS A 135 3.44 -33.26 -0.98
CA HIS A 135 3.71 -31.82 -1.03
C HIS A 135 5.12 -31.44 -1.51
N ASN A 136 5.80 -32.28 -2.31
CA ASN A 136 7.03 -31.88 -2.98
C ASN A 136 6.73 -31.31 -4.36
N LEU A 137 7.62 -30.46 -4.85
CA LEU A 137 7.49 -29.87 -6.17
C LEU A 137 8.23 -30.72 -7.21
N LEU A 138 7.50 -31.21 -8.22
CA LEU A 138 8.07 -31.81 -9.41
C LEU A 138 8.27 -30.73 -10.48
N ILE A 139 9.45 -30.74 -11.07
CA ILE A 139 9.93 -29.73 -11.99
C ILE A 139 10.23 -30.40 -13.32
N GLY A 140 9.48 -30.07 -14.35
CA GLY A 140 9.75 -30.50 -15.72
C GLY A 140 10.58 -29.47 -16.47
N THR A 141 11.53 -29.92 -17.26
CA THR A 141 12.45 -29.06 -18.00
C THR A 141 12.40 -29.34 -19.50
N ALA A 142 12.89 -28.41 -20.28
CA ALA A 142 13.04 -28.56 -21.73
C ALA A 142 14.41 -29.14 -22.05
N GLY A 143 14.50 -30.50 -22.10
CA GLY A 143 15.69 -31.22 -22.52
C GLY A 143 16.67 -31.62 -21.44
N TYR A 144 16.35 -31.31 -20.15
CA TYR A 144 17.21 -31.68 -19.00
C TYR A 144 16.52 -32.68 -18.04
N GLY A 145 15.34 -33.18 -18.43
CA GLY A 145 14.59 -34.19 -17.66
C GLY A 145 13.69 -33.59 -16.59
N ALA A 146 13.38 -34.37 -15.56
CA ALA A 146 12.53 -33.99 -14.45
C ALA A 146 13.29 -34.02 -13.14
N TYR A 147 12.95 -33.08 -12.25
CA TYR A 147 13.52 -32.95 -10.91
C TYR A 147 12.43 -32.95 -9.86
N ARG A 148 12.78 -33.33 -8.64
CA ARG A 148 11.96 -33.23 -7.45
C ARG A 148 12.66 -32.33 -6.45
N LEU A 149 11.98 -31.30 -6.01
CA LEU A 149 12.37 -30.47 -4.87
C LEU A 149 11.62 -30.96 -3.64
N ASP A 150 12.36 -31.46 -2.68
CA ASP A 150 11.85 -31.83 -1.36
C ASP A 150 11.61 -30.56 -0.54
N MET A 151 10.36 -30.27 -0.22
CA MET A 151 9.99 -29.01 0.43
C MET A 151 10.38 -28.96 1.90
N THR A 152 10.62 -30.10 2.52
CA THR A 152 11.04 -30.18 3.93
C THR A 152 12.54 -29.95 4.08
N THR A 153 13.32 -30.56 3.18
CA THR A 153 14.80 -30.53 3.26
C THR A 153 15.44 -29.51 2.34
N GLY A 154 14.68 -28.97 1.37
CA GLY A 154 15.19 -28.11 0.30
C GLY A 154 16.07 -28.85 -0.74
N LYS A 155 16.17 -30.17 -0.66
CA LYS A 155 17.04 -30.97 -1.54
C LYS A 155 16.40 -31.18 -2.89
N VAL A 156 17.14 -30.86 -3.96
CA VAL A 156 16.76 -31.17 -5.34
C VAL A 156 17.33 -32.54 -5.73
N THR A 157 16.49 -33.37 -6.35
CA THR A 157 16.88 -34.71 -6.84
C THR A 157 16.39 -34.88 -8.26
N ARG A 158 17.24 -35.31 -9.18
CA ARG A 158 16.86 -35.64 -10.55
C ARG A 158 16.09 -36.96 -10.58
N LEU A 159 14.94 -36.98 -11.25
CA LEU A 159 14.08 -38.17 -11.38
C LEU A 159 14.36 -38.96 -12.64
N SER A 160 14.70 -38.32 -13.75
CA SER A 160 15.00 -38.94 -15.03
C SER A 160 16.49 -39.34 -15.11
N ARG A 161 16.80 -40.41 -15.89
CA ARG A 161 18.19 -40.76 -16.20
C ARG A 161 18.81 -39.66 -17.05
N LYS A 162 20.12 -39.42 -16.89
CA LYS A 162 20.87 -38.41 -17.63
C LYS A 162 21.15 -38.92 -19.06
N ALA A 163 20.30 -38.59 -20.02
CA ALA A 163 20.60 -38.70 -21.42
C ALA A 163 20.60 -37.29 -22.00
N ALA A 164 21.75 -36.72 -22.25
CA ALA A 164 21.84 -35.36 -22.77
C ALA A 164 21.12 -35.21 -24.10
N ASN A 165 20.13 -34.31 -24.16
CA ASN A 165 19.41 -33.91 -25.40
C ASN A 165 18.60 -35.01 -26.10
N SER A 166 18.15 -36.04 -25.42
CA SER A 166 17.16 -36.95 -26.03
C SER A 166 15.76 -36.31 -26.00
N VAL A 167 14.93 -36.68 -26.97
CA VAL A 167 13.49 -36.30 -27.00
C VAL A 167 12.77 -36.75 -25.71
N ASP A 168 13.31 -37.71 -25.02
CA ASP A 168 12.81 -38.30 -23.79
C ASP A 168 13.04 -37.37 -22.56
N ASP A 169 13.95 -36.43 -22.64
CA ASP A 169 14.25 -35.48 -21.56
C ASP A 169 13.43 -34.17 -21.62
N PHE A 170 12.51 -34.03 -22.61
CA PHE A 170 11.59 -32.92 -22.70
C PHE A 170 10.34 -33.16 -21.85
N PHE A 171 10.34 -32.69 -20.64
CA PHE A 171 9.19 -32.74 -19.72
C PHE A 171 8.41 -31.41 -19.80
N SER A 172 7.82 -31.16 -21.00
CA SER A 172 7.13 -29.90 -21.29
C SER A 172 5.89 -29.70 -20.43
N MET A 173 5.19 -30.81 -20.12
CA MET A 173 4.06 -30.80 -19.17
C MET A 173 4.12 -32.05 -18.32
N LEU A 174 3.77 -31.86 -17.06
CA LEU A 174 3.58 -32.88 -16.06
C LEU A 174 2.14 -32.85 -15.56
N PHE A 175 1.55 -34.00 -15.32
CA PHE A 175 0.18 -34.13 -14.83
C PHE A 175 0.03 -35.46 -14.07
N PHE A 176 -0.61 -35.40 -12.88
CA PHE A 176 -1.03 -36.60 -12.16
C PHE A 176 -2.47 -36.95 -12.52
N ASP A 177 -2.70 -38.15 -12.93
CA ASP A 177 -4.06 -38.66 -13.06
C ASP A 177 -4.66 -39.11 -11.72
N ASP A 178 -5.97 -39.40 -11.71
CA ASP A 178 -6.69 -39.81 -10.51
C ASP A 178 -6.19 -41.18 -9.96
N ALA A 179 -5.60 -41.99 -10.81
CA ALA A 179 -4.99 -43.28 -10.44
C ALA A 179 -3.58 -43.11 -9.82
N GLY A 180 -3.02 -41.92 -9.89
CA GLY A 180 -1.71 -41.56 -9.34
C GLY A 180 -0.54 -41.82 -10.25
N TYR A 181 -0.77 -42.09 -11.54
CA TYR A 181 0.30 -42.12 -12.51
C TYR A 181 0.71 -40.71 -12.92
N LEU A 182 2.02 -40.53 -13.07
CA LEU A 182 2.59 -39.28 -13.59
C LEU A 182 2.62 -39.32 -15.12
N TRP A 183 1.97 -38.39 -15.76
CA TRP A 183 1.99 -38.21 -17.18
C TRP A 183 2.95 -37.10 -17.59
N GLN A 184 3.76 -37.42 -18.61
CA GLN A 184 4.61 -36.46 -19.30
C GLN A 184 4.07 -36.25 -20.71
N ALA A 185 3.97 -35.00 -21.11
CA ALA A 185 3.76 -34.61 -22.48
C ALA A 185 4.92 -33.77 -22.99
N ASN A 186 5.35 -34.00 -24.19
CA ASN A 186 6.19 -33.06 -24.92
C ASN A 186 5.30 -32.16 -25.82
N HIS A 187 5.86 -31.08 -26.36
CA HIS A 187 5.09 -30.16 -27.22
C HIS A 187 4.70 -30.77 -28.56
N THR A 188 5.16 -31.99 -28.92
CA THR A 188 4.87 -32.66 -30.19
C THR A 188 3.59 -33.49 -30.08
N LYS A 189 3.71 -34.78 -29.99
CA LYS A 189 2.57 -35.71 -29.98
C LYS A 189 2.73 -36.86 -28.98
N VAL A 190 3.83 -36.92 -28.25
CA VAL A 190 4.15 -38.05 -27.39
C VAL A 190 3.67 -37.83 -25.99
N LEU A 191 2.93 -38.77 -25.45
CA LEU A 191 2.51 -38.87 -24.07
C LEU A 191 3.15 -40.12 -23.44
N ARG A 192 3.74 -39.92 -22.25
CA ARG A 192 4.37 -41.02 -21.48
C ARG A 192 3.72 -41.15 -20.13
N LYS A 193 3.37 -42.37 -19.77
CA LYS A 193 2.79 -42.71 -18.47
C LYS A 193 3.87 -43.29 -17.59
N TYR A 194 4.07 -42.75 -16.43
CA TYR A 194 5.04 -43.19 -15.44
C TYR A 194 4.37 -43.62 -14.14
N LYS A 195 4.93 -44.68 -13.50
CA LYS A 195 4.66 -44.96 -12.12
C LYS A 195 5.63 -44.10 -11.30
N TYR A 196 5.10 -43.33 -10.39
CA TYR A 196 5.85 -42.46 -9.46
C TYR A 196 5.72 -43.01 -8.04
N ASP A 197 6.85 -43.22 -7.35
CA ASP A 197 6.92 -43.79 -6.00
C ASP A 197 7.33 -42.75 -4.93
N GLY A 198 7.35 -41.48 -5.28
CA GLY A 198 7.79 -40.39 -4.41
C GLY A 198 9.30 -40.09 -4.52
N ARG A 199 10.11 -40.93 -5.12
CA ARG A 199 11.57 -40.81 -5.27
C ARG A 199 12.09 -41.03 -6.68
N SER A 200 11.39 -41.84 -7.45
CA SER A 200 11.78 -42.22 -8.81
C SER A 200 10.58 -42.30 -9.74
N ILE A 201 10.84 -42.23 -11.02
CA ILE A 201 9.84 -42.47 -12.07
C ILE A 201 10.23 -43.70 -12.89
N ARG A 202 9.26 -44.57 -13.16
CA ARG A 202 9.42 -45.74 -14.04
C ARG A 202 8.41 -45.66 -15.18
N LEU A 203 8.89 -45.67 -16.40
CA LEU A 203 8.05 -45.67 -17.60
C LEU A 203 7.15 -46.92 -17.62
N VAL A 204 5.85 -46.71 -17.86
CA VAL A 204 4.83 -47.78 -17.98
C VAL A 204 4.42 -47.91 -19.42
N SER A 205 4.06 -46.82 -20.08
CA SER A 205 3.57 -46.85 -21.48
C SER A 205 3.92 -45.55 -22.21
N VAL A 206 3.99 -45.68 -23.55
CA VAL A 206 4.16 -44.55 -24.46
C VAL A 206 2.99 -44.54 -25.43
N TYR A 207 2.39 -43.40 -25.63
CA TYR A 207 1.24 -43.16 -26.50
C TYR A 207 1.58 -42.09 -27.53
N GLU A 208 1.27 -42.41 -28.81
CA GLU A 208 1.40 -41.50 -29.95
C GLU A 208 0.10 -41.49 -30.76
N PRO A 209 -0.99 -40.90 -30.26
CA PRO A 209 -2.25 -40.81 -30.98
C PRO A 209 -2.07 -40.08 -32.31
N LYS A 210 -2.63 -40.65 -33.42
CA LYS A 210 -2.42 -40.13 -34.78
C LYS A 210 -2.81 -38.67 -34.97
N ASP A 211 -3.89 -38.23 -34.30
CA ASP A 211 -4.45 -36.86 -34.41
C ASP A 211 -3.95 -35.88 -33.36
N LEU A 212 -3.05 -36.33 -32.51
CA LEU A 212 -2.50 -35.50 -31.41
C LEU A 212 -1.27 -34.72 -31.88
N PHE A 213 -1.33 -33.41 -31.80
CA PHE A 213 -0.18 -32.54 -32.09
C PHE A 213 -0.27 -31.21 -31.32
N GLY A 214 0.85 -30.69 -30.90
CA GLY A 214 0.92 -29.43 -30.20
C GLY A 214 0.15 -29.40 -28.88
N ILE A 215 0.49 -30.31 -27.95
CA ILE A 215 -0.19 -30.47 -26.67
C ILE A 215 -0.08 -29.15 -25.89
N ARG A 216 -1.21 -28.65 -25.39
CA ARG A 216 -1.32 -27.38 -24.65
C ARG A 216 -1.57 -27.58 -23.17
N LYS A 217 -2.47 -28.52 -22.81
CA LYS A 217 -2.80 -28.76 -21.39
C LYS A 217 -3.39 -30.16 -21.19
N LEU A 218 -3.08 -30.76 -20.02
CA LEU A 218 -3.75 -31.96 -19.52
C LEU A 218 -4.56 -31.58 -18.29
N TYR A 219 -5.77 -32.12 -18.13
CA TYR A 219 -6.63 -31.86 -16.97
C TYR A 219 -7.63 -32.99 -16.73
N ALA A 220 -7.83 -33.35 -15.47
CA ALA A 220 -8.83 -34.32 -15.04
C ALA A 220 -10.23 -33.72 -15.10
N THR A 221 -11.22 -34.50 -15.49
CA THR A 221 -12.63 -34.09 -15.55
C THR A 221 -13.57 -35.00 -14.79
N ASP A 222 -13.28 -36.29 -14.77
CA ASP A 222 -14.07 -37.30 -14.07
C ASP A 222 -13.17 -38.49 -13.68
N LYS A 223 -13.68 -39.37 -12.82
CA LYS A 223 -12.97 -40.57 -12.37
C LYS A 223 -12.74 -41.62 -13.48
N LYS A 224 -13.25 -41.37 -14.69
CA LYS A 224 -13.16 -42.31 -15.82
C LYS A 224 -12.06 -41.97 -16.81
N GLY A 225 -11.47 -40.81 -16.72
CA GLY A 225 -10.44 -40.35 -17.63
C GLY A 225 -10.07 -38.90 -17.50
N PHE A 226 -9.16 -38.46 -18.37
CA PHE A 226 -8.72 -37.05 -18.42
C PHE A 226 -8.71 -36.54 -19.88
N PHE A 227 -8.68 -35.25 -20.03
CA PHE A 227 -8.64 -34.58 -21.33
C PHE A 227 -7.25 -34.04 -21.64
N VAL A 228 -6.94 -34.06 -22.95
CA VAL A 228 -5.74 -33.45 -23.51
C VAL A 228 -6.18 -32.37 -24.49
N ALA A 229 -5.96 -31.12 -24.15
CA ALA A 229 -6.10 -30.03 -25.11
C ALA A 229 -4.84 -29.96 -25.98
N HIS A 230 -5.04 -29.98 -27.28
CA HIS A 230 -3.97 -29.87 -28.27
C HIS A 230 -4.36 -28.91 -29.39
N THR A 231 -3.43 -28.56 -30.23
CA THR A 231 -3.64 -27.49 -31.22
C THR A 231 -4.84 -27.79 -32.14
N GLY A 232 -5.08 -29.06 -32.51
CA GLY A 232 -6.18 -29.45 -33.38
C GLY A 232 -7.48 -29.81 -32.70
N GLY A 233 -7.60 -29.69 -31.35
CA GLY A 233 -8.84 -30.05 -30.64
C GLY A 233 -8.63 -30.63 -29.27
N ILE A 234 -9.53 -31.48 -28.85
CA ILE A 234 -9.49 -32.16 -27.56
C ILE A 234 -9.49 -33.68 -27.79
N MET A 235 -8.62 -34.37 -27.06
CA MET A 235 -8.65 -35.81 -26.93
C MET A 235 -9.03 -36.23 -25.53
N ARG A 236 -9.69 -37.34 -25.36
CA ARG A 236 -9.99 -37.98 -24.08
C ARG A 236 -9.21 -39.26 -23.95
N TYR A 237 -8.51 -39.40 -22.84
CA TYR A 237 -7.98 -40.68 -22.37
C TYR A 237 -8.99 -41.35 -21.47
N ASP A 238 -9.31 -42.59 -21.74
CA ASP A 238 -10.23 -43.41 -20.92
C ASP A 238 -9.45 -44.49 -20.15
N TYR A 239 -9.65 -44.53 -18.82
CA TYR A 239 -8.89 -45.43 -17.93
C TYR A 239 -9.26 -46.91 -18.16
N ALA A 240 -10.51 -47.20 -18.53
CA ALA A 240 -10.97 -48.59 -18.70
C ALA A 240 -10.46 -49.24 -19.99
N SER A 241 -10.42 -48.47 -21.07
CA SER A 241 -9.94 -48.94 -22.37
C SER A 241 -8.45 -48.72 -22.59
N ASP A 242 -7.77 -47.93 -21.73
CA ASP A 242 -6.37 -47.51 -21.87
C ASP A 242 -6.05 -46.89 -23.25
N ARG A 243 -6.98 -46.07 -23.78
CA ARG A 243 -6.89 -45.50 -25.13
C ARG A 243 -7.24 -44.04 -25.16
N PHE A 244 -6.66 -43.32 -26.11
CA PHE A 244 -7.04 -41.96 -26.49
C PHE A 244 -8.07 -42.00 -27.60
N SER A 245 -9.11 -41.20 -27.49
CA SER A 245 -10.12 -40.99 -28.53
C SER A 245 -10.29 -39.49 -28.75
N ARG A 246 -10.61 -39.11 -29.98
CA ARG A 246 -11.00 -37.74 -30.30
C ARG A 246 -12.30 -37.38 -29.56
N TYR A 247 -12.36 -36.22 -28.99
CA TYR A 247 -13.56 -35.71 -28.32
C TYR A 247 -14.07 -34.51 -29.08
N ASP A 248 -15.03 -34.76 -30.00
CA ASP A 248 -15.57 -33.74 -30.89
C ASP A 248 -16.62 -32.89 -30.15
N PHE A 249 -16.52 -31.59 -30.31
CA PHE A 249 -17.50 -30.62 -29.84
C PHE A 249 -18.28 -30.05 -31.02
N ASP A 250 -19.56 -29.78 -30.79
CA ASP A 250 -20.42 -29.07 -31.73
C ASP A 250 -20.21 -27.56 -31.59
N PHE A 251 -19.48 -26.97 -32.49
CA PHE A 251 -19.29 -25.51 -32.62
C PHE A 251 -20.40 -24.83 -33.42
N SER A 252 -21.55 -25.40 -33.51
CA SER A 252 -22.83 -25.18 -34.25
C SER A 252 -23.09 -23.85 -35.00
N ALA A 253 -22.20 -22.87 -34.96
CA ALA A 253 -22.30 -21.60 -35.69
C ALA A 253 -20.98 -21.13 -36.33
N HIS A 254 -19.87 -21.85 -36.14
CA HIS A 254 -18.55 -21.45 -36.64
C HIS A 254 -17.88 -22.65 -37.29
N GLN A 255 -17.15 -22.45 -38.38
CA GLN A 255 -16.41 -23.49 -39.10
C GLN A 255 -15.20 -24.02 -38.32
N GLY A 256 -15.45 -24.51 -37.10
CA GLY A 256 -14.43 -25.03 -36.18
C GLY A 256 -13.76 -23.92 -35.33
N ALA A 257 -13.30 -24.28 -34.14
CA ALA A 257 -12.36 -23.43 -33.39
C ALA A 257 -11.02 -23.50 -34.13
N GLY A 258 -10.40 -22.37 -34.39
CA GLY A 258 -9.00 -22.29 -34.82
C GLY A 258 -8.08 -23.01 -33.83
N TYR A 259 -6.78 -22.94 -34.03
CA TYR A 259 -5.83 -23.66 -33.17
C TYR A 259 -6.03 -23.31 -31.70
N ILE A 260 -6.31 -24.31 -30.86
CA ILE A 260 -6.41 -24.17 -29.40
C ILE A 260 -5.03 -23.78 -28.89
N SER A 261 -4.98 -22.65 -28.20
CA SER A 261 -3.75 -22.10 -27.62
C SER A 261 -3.74 -22.12 -26.08
N ALA A 262 -4.92 -22.06 -25.46
CA ALA A 262 -5.10 -22.13 -24.02
C ALA A 262 -6.33 -22.95 -23.64
N ALA A 263 -6.33 -23.55 -22.44
CA ALA A 263 -7.48 -24.29 -21.94
C ALA A 263 -7.50 -24.22 -20.41
N THR A 264 -8.70 -24.10 -19.82
CA THR A 264 -8.87 -24.13 -18.35
C THR A 264 -10.24 -24.69 -17.99
N LEU A 265 -10.39 -25.16 -16.74
CA LEU A 265 -11.68 -25.53 -16.16
C LEU A 265 -12.09 -24.47 -15.14
N ASP A 266 -13.38 -24.16 -15.11
CA ASP A 266 -13.93 -23.38 -14.00
C ASP A 266 -14.33 -24.29 -12.82
N LYS A 267 -14.72 -23.71 -11.71
CA LYS A 267 -15.14 -24.45 -10.49
C LYS A 267 -16.39 -25.32 -10.68
N TYR A 268 -17.13 -25.14 -11.76
CA TYR A 268 -18.31 -25.91 -12.11
C TYR A 268 -17.99 -27.05 -13.09
N GLY A 269 -16.72 -27.21 -13.48
CA GLY A 269 -16.28 -28.21 -14.44
C GLY A 269 -16.54 -27.83 -15.89
N ASN A 270 -16.94 -26.58 -16.18
CA ASN A 270 -17.05 -26.11 -17.56
C ASN A 270 -15.65 -25.93 -18.15
N LEU A 271 -15.48 -26.36 -19.38
CA LEU A 271 -14.24 -26.24 -20.14
C LEU A 271 -14.23 -24.90 -20.91
N TRP A 272 -13.17 -24.16 -20.74
CA TRP A 272 -12.93 -22.91 -21.45
C TRP A 272 -11.72 -23.09 -22.35
N LEU A 273 -11.88 -22.74 -23.63
CA LEU A 273 -10.86 -22.86 -24.67
C LEU A 273 -10.53 -21.49 -25.24
N GLY A 274 -9.26 -21.10 -25.16
CA GLY A 274 -8.71 -19.96 -25.87
C GLY A 274 -8.13 -20.42 -27.21
N THR A 275 -8.33 -19.63 -28.25
CA THR A 275 -7.86 -19.99 -29.61
C THR A 275 -6.85 -18.96 -30.13
N SER A 276 -6.22 -19.32 -31.22
CA SER A 276 -5.33 -18.45 -31.98
C SER A 276 -6.10 -17.83 -33.16
N GLY A 277 -6.87 -16.77 -32.90
CA GLY A 277 -7.56 -15.97 -33.90
C GLY A 277 -9.08 -16.13 -33.98
N ASP A 278 -9.71 -17.01 -33.17
CA ASP A 278 -11.18 -17.19 -33.14
C ASP A 278 -11.78 -16.90 -31.75
N GLY A 279 -11.06 -16.17 -30.90
CA GLY A 279 -11.52 -15.81 -29.55
C GLY A 279 -11.58 -16.99 -28.58
N THR A 280 -12.62 -17.05 -27.78
CA THR A 280 -12.75 -18.05 -26.69
C THR A 280 -14.08 -18.79 -26.77
N PHE A 281 -14.07 -20.06 -26.38
CA PHE A 281 -15.26 -20.91 -26.32
C PHE A 281 -15.45 -21.47 -24.91
N LYS A 282 -16.71 -21.57 -24.47
CA LYS A 282 -17.13 -22.23 -23.23
C LYS A 282 -17.93 -23.49 -23.56
N ILE A 283 -17.58 -24.60 -22.96
CA ILE A 283 -18.27 -25.87 -23.08
C ILE A 283 -18.78 -26.24 -21.70
N PRO A 284 -20.09 -26.24 -21.45
CA PRO A 284 -20.68 -26.64 -20.19
C PRO A 284 -20.31 -28.07 -19.82
N HIS A 285 -20.17 -28.32 -18.51
CA HIS A 285 -19.86 -29.65 -17.99
C HIS A 285 -20.87 -30.70 -18.50
N GLY A 286 -20.37 -31.81 -19.03
CA GLY A 286 -21.19 -32.88 -19.59
C GLY A 286 -21.81 -32.56 -20.96
N SER A 287 -21.64 -31.37 -21.51
CA SER A 287 -22.13 -31.01 -22.87
C SER A 287 -21.05 -31.24 -23.91
N ARG A 288 -21.47 -31.47 -25.14
CA ARG A 288 -20.61 -31.44 -26.33
C ARG A 288 -20.77 -30.14 -27.11
N LYS A 289 -21.70 -29.26 -26.71
CA LYS A 289 -21.97 -28.00 -27.40
C LYS A 289 -21.02 -26.92 -26.89
N ALA A 290 -20.26 -26.33 -27.80
CA ALA A 290 -19.38 -25.21 -27.55
C ALA A 290 -20.10 -23.89 -27.83
N TYR A 291 -20.05 -22.95 -26.90
CA TYR A 291 -20.59 -21.62 -27.06
C TYR A 291 -19.45 -20.62 -27.17
N ARG A 292 -19.47 -19.79 -28.20
CA ARG A 292 -18.51 -18.69 -28.31
C ARG A 292 -18.77 -17.67 -27.23
N VAL A 293 -17.70 -17.22 -26.62
CA VAL A 293 -17.75 -16.16 -25.60
C VAL A 293 -17.51 -14.85 -26.32
N GLU A 294 -18.55 -14.04 -26.41
CA GLU A 294 -18.47 -12.74 -27.06
C GLU A 294 -18.06 -11.70 -26.02
N LEU A 295 -16.95 -11.05 -26.30
CA LEU A 295 -16.35 -10.04 -25.46
C LEU A 295 -16.09 -8.81 -26.35
N ASN A 296 -16.82 -7.74 -26.13
CA ASN A 296 -16.58 -6.49 -26.84
C ASN A 296 -16.09 -5.41 -25.86
N ASN A 297 -15.00 -4.76 -26.25
CA ASN A 297 -14.56 -3.51 -25.65
C ASN A 297 -14.41 -2.50 -26.79
N GLN A 298 -14.83 -1.25 -26.57
CA GLN A 298 -14.72 -0.16 -27.54
C GLN A 298 -13.31 0.01 -28.14
N SER A 299 -12.28 -0.47 -27.42
CA SER A 299 -10.87 -0.35 -27.83
C SER A 299 -10.26 -1.63 -28.36
N PHE A 300 -10.97 -2.79 -28.35
CA PHE A 300 -10.37 -4.09 -28.64
C PHE A 300 -11.38 -5.10 -29.19
N VAL A 301 -11.13 -5.54 -30.43
CA VAL A 301 -11.92 -6.61 -31.05
C VAL A 301 -11.35 -7.95 -30.60
N PHE A 302 -12.09 -8.63 -29.74
CA PHE A 302 -11.67 -9.89 -29.13
C PHE A 302 -11.74 -11.07 -30.09
N ASP A 303 -12.58 -10.97 -31.11
CA ASP A 303 -12.92 -12.05 -32.04
C ASP A 303 -11.72 -12.62 -32.79
N ASN A 304 -10.71 -11.80 -33.04
CA ASN A 304 -9.47 -12.18 -33.74
C ASN A 304 -8.25 -12.26 -32.81
N ALA A 305 -8.46 -12.30 -31.51
CA ALA A 305 -7.36 -12.32 -30.57
C ALA A 305 -6.73 -13.71 -30.45
N HIS A 306 -5.39 -13.73 -30.40
CA HIS A 306 -4.65 -14.92 -29.99
C HIS A 306 -4.60 -14.94 -28.46
N ILE A 307 -5.25 -15.94 -27.84
CA ILE A 307 -5.28 -16.12 -26.40
C ILE A 307 -4.07 -16.96 -25.97
N SER A 308 -3.09 -16.33 -25.32
CA SER A 308 -1.86 -17.01 -24.89
C SER A 308 -2.05 -17.81 -23.59
N ASP A 309 -2.88 -17.33 -22.69
CA ASP A 309 -3.27 -18.03 -21.46
C ASP A 309 -4.66 -17.59 -21.00
N LEU A 310 -5.31 -18.41 -20.18
CA LEU A 310 -6.68 -18.21 -19.71
C LEU A 310 -6.82 -18.67 -18.26
N LEU A 311 -7.32 -17.80 -17.41
CA LEU A 311 -7.62 -18.09 -16.01
C LEU A 311 -9.08 -17.74 -15.70
N ILE A 312 -9.79 -18.66 -15.03
CA ILE A 312 -11.04 -18.36 -14.34
C ILE A 312 -10.72 -18.30 -12.87
N ASP A 313 -10.85 -17.12 -12.26
CA ASP A 313 -10.53 -16.93 -10.85
C ASP A 313 -11.59 -17.54 -9.92
N ARG A 314 -11.38 -17.50 -8.61
CA ARG A 314 -12.28 -18.09 -7.60
C ARG A 314 -13.68 -17.46 -7.62
N ASP A 315 -13.79 -16.21 -8.01
CA ASP A 315 -15.05 -15.47 -8.11
C ASP A 315 -15.72 -15.66 -9.46
N GLY A 316 -15.02 -16.31 -10.40
CA GLY A 316 -15.50 -16.65 -11.74
C GLY A 316 -15.23 -15.56 -12.76
N ASN A 317 -14.42 -14.53 -12.43
CA ASN A 317 -13.95 -13.58 -13.41
C ASN A 317 -13.00 -14.27 -14.40
N GLN A 318 -13.05 -13.83 -15.61
CA GLN A 318 -12.30 -14.41 -16.71
C GLN A 318 -11.13 -13.49 -17.05
N TRP A 319 -9.94 -14.04 -17.00
CA TRP A 319 -8.69 -13.35 -17.30
C TRP A 319 -8.08 -13.94 -18.57
N TYR A 320 -7.88 -13.11 -19.58
CA TYR A 320 -7.37 -13.52 -20.87
C TYR A 320 -6.03 -12.85 -21.14
N GLY A 321 -4.99 -13.66 -21.30
CA GLY A 321 -3.73 -13.20 -21.87
C GLY A 321 -3.86 -13.09 -23.37
N CYS A 322 -3.90 -11.88 -23.91
CA CYS A 322 -4.00 -11.63 -25.34
C CYS A 322 -2.61 -11.35 -25.89
N TYR A 323 -2.12 -12.20 -26.82
CA TYR A 323 -0.78 -12.09 -27.37
C TYR A 323 -0.53 -10.69 -27.95
N MET A 324 0.51 -10.01 -27.49
CA MET A 324 0.91 -8.65 -27.86
C MET A 324 -0.16 -7.55 -27.64
N LYS A 325 -1.26 -7.86 -26.97
CA LYS A 325 -2.33 -6.90 -26.67
C LYS A 325 -2.47 -6.61 -25.17
N GLY A 326 -1.98 -7.53 -24.33
CA GLY A 326 -2.02 -7.38 -22.87
C GLY A 326 -3.00 -8.32 -22.19
N LEU A 327 -3.46 -7.93 -21.01
CA LEU A 327 -4.33 -8.71 -20.15
C LEU A 327 -5.76 -8.17 -20.23
N PHE A 328 -6.71 -9.01 -20.57
CA PHE A 328 -8.12 -8.63 -20.59
C PHE A 328 -8.86 -9.31 -19.43
N LEU A 329 -9.57 -8.51 -18.64
CA LEU A 329 -10.45 -8.98 -17.56
C LEU A 329 -11.90 -8.85 -18.02
N SER A 330 -12.63 -9.96 -18.01
CA SER A 330 -14.08 -9.97 -18.15
C SER A 330 -14.72 -10.41 -16.84
N ASN A 331 -15.66 -9.65 -16.34
CA ASN A 331 -16.36 -9.97 -15.10
C ASN A 331 -17.40 -11.06 -15.35
N ASN A 332 -17.56 -11.97 -14.39
CA ASN A 332 -18.52 -13.09 -14.50
C ASN A 332 -19.99 -12.63 -14.36
N ASP A 333 -20.25 -11.44 -13.86
CA ASP A 333 -21.60 -10.93 -13.73
C ASP A 333 -22.17 -10.65 -15.12
N LYS A 334 -23.34 -11.25 -15.40
CA LYS A 334 -24.16 -10.83 -16.51
C LYS A 334 -24.34 -9.32 -16.37
N ASN A 335 -23.97 -8.57 -17.41
CA ASN A 335 -24.25 -7.15 -17.44
C ASN A 335 -25.74 -6.96 -17.19
N VAL A 336 -26.04 -6.42 -16.02
CA VAL A 336 -27.43 -6.11 -15.65
C VAL A 336 -27.90 -4.89 -16.42
N PHE A 337 -26.94 -4.01 -16.76
CA PHE A 337 -27.18 -2.82 -17.55
C PHE A 337 -26.91 -3.14 -19.01
N HIS A 338 -27.96 -2.97 -19.82
CA HIS A 338 -27.90 -3.13 -21.26
C HIS A 338 -27.98 -1.74 -21.91
N SER A 339 -27.42 -1.63 -23.09
CA SER A 339 -27.35 -0.33 -23.77
C SER A 339 -27.62 -0.49 -25.26
N VAL A 340 -28.19 0.55 -25.83
CA VAL A 340 -28.27 0.77 -27.27
C VAL A 340 -27.51 2.04 -27.58
N THR A 341 -26.46 1.92 -28.37
CA THR A 341 -25.61 3.07 -28.72
C THR A 341 -26.18 3.84 -29.90
N LEU A 342 -25.88 5.13 -29.96
CA LEU A 342 -26.30 5.98 -31.11
C LEU A 342 -25.55 5.55 -32.38
N ASP A 343 -24.35 5.04 -32.27
CA ASP A 343 -23.58 4.51 -33.39
C ASP A 343 -24.23 3.27 -34.02
N GLU A 344 -24.76 2.34 -33.20
CA GLU A 344 -25.53 1.18 -33.68
C GLU A 344 -26.79 1.58 -34.44
N LEU A 345 -27.35 2.75 -34.12
CA LEU A 345 -28.52 3.32 -34.81
C LEU A 345 -28.16 4.15 -36.03
N GLY A 346 -26.88 4.36 -36.31
CA GLY A 346 -26.38 5.24 -37.37
C GLY A 346 -26.70 6.70 -37.13
N ALA A 347 -26.89 7.10 -35.86
CA ALA A 347 -27.36 8.43 -35.47
C ALA A 347 -26.23 9.41 -35.09
N GLY A 348 -24.97 8.94 -35.02
CA GLY A 348 -23.80 9.78 -34.80
C GLY A 348 -23.85 10.61 -33.53
N MET A 349 -23.70 11.95 -33.65
CA MET A 349 -23.66 12.90 -32.52
C MET A 349 -25.02 13.34 -32.03
N GLU A 350 -26.11 12.68 -32.40
CA GLU A 350 -27.45 13.03 -31.93
C GLU A 350 -27.68 12.67 -30.46
N THR A 351 -28.86 12.95 -29.91
CA THR A 351 -29.17 12.67 -28.50
C THR A 351 -30.51 11.98 -28.37
N ILE A 352 -30.71 11.21 -27.32
CA ILE A 352 -32.03 10.68 -26.94
C ILE A 352 -32.84 11.79 -26.30
N SER A 353 -33.96 12.15 -26.86
CA SER A 353 -34.78 13.23 -26.34
C SER A 353 -35.90 12.78 -25.39
N SER A 354 -36.39 11.57 -25.51
CA SER A 354 -37.43 11.00 -24.65
C SER A 354 -37.50 9.47 -24.76
N VAL A 355 -38.01 8.81 -23.72
CA VAL A 355 -38.23 7.35 -23.68
C VAL A 355 -39.49 7.03 -22.88
N VAL A 356 -40.33 6.11 -23.36
CA VAL A 356 -41.55 5.66 -22.69
C VAL A 356 -41.71 4.14 -22.83
N GLY A 357 -42.22 3.49 -21.76
CA GLY A 357 -42.65 2.10 -21.82
C GLY A 357 -44.05 1.96 -22.37
N VAL A 358 -44.26 1.11 -23.36
CA VAL A 358 -45.56 0.93 -24.03
C VAL A 358 -46.19 -0.43 -23.77
N ALA A 359 -45.37 -1.43 -23.48
CA ALA A 359 -45.81 -2.78 -23.07
C ALA A 359 -44.74 -3.46 -22.23
N ASP A 360 -44.96 -4.70 -21.82
CA ASP A 360 -43.98 -5.49 -21.04
C ASP A 360 -42.71 -5.72 -21.87
N GLY A 361 -41.59 -5.19 -21.38
CA GLY A 361 -40.31 -5.23 -22.04
C GLY A 361 -40.18 -4.39 -23.32
N LEU A 362 -41.26 -3.63 -23.74
CA LEU A 362 -41.21 -2.81 -24.94
C LEU A 362 -41.15 -1.33 -24.61
N MET A 363 -40.25 -0.61 -25.22
CA MET A 363 -40.01 0.81 -25.02
C MET A 363 -39.92 1.57 -26.35
N LEU A 364 -40.51 2.72 -26.41
CA LEU A 364 -40.31 3.67 -27.48
C LEU A 364 -39.35 4.78 -27.03
N PHE A 365 -38.47 5.16 -27.90
CA PHE A 365 -37.58 6.28 -27.66
C PHE A 365 -37.32 7.09 -28.92
N VAL A 366 -37.12 8.38 -28.75
CA VAL A 366 -36.85 9.31 -29.83
C VAL A 366 -35.37 9.68 -29.83
N VAL A 367 -34.68 9.46 -30.95
CA VAL A 367 -33.39 10.04 -31.26
C VAL A 367 -33.65 11.34 -32.02
N LYS A 368 -33.20 12.47 -31.45
CA LYS A 368 -33.39 13.79 -32.01
C LYS A 368 -32.94 13.83 -33.48
N ASN A 369 -33.71 14.47 -34.36
CA ASN A 369 -33.50 14.57 -35.80
C ASN A 369 -33.37 13.23 -36.55
N HIS A 370 -33.43 12.08 -35.86
CA HIS A 370 -33.24 10.77 -36.49
C HIS A 370 -34.49 9.91 -36.51
N GLY A 371 -35.44 10.10 -35.53
CA GLY A 371 -36.74 9.48 -35.53
C GLY A 371 -37.12 8.69 -34.30
N LEU A 372 -38.19 7.87 -34.44
CA LEU A 372 -38.76 7.04 -33.39
C LEU A 372 -38.30 5.59 -33.51
N TYR A 373 -37.90 5.02 -32.37
CA TYR A 373 -37.42 3.63 -32.30
C TYR A 373 -38.20 2.83 -31.27
N LEU A 374 -38.44 1.55 -31.56
CA LEU A 374 -38.96 0.58 -30.63
C LEU A 374 -37.80 -0.33 -30.18
N LEU A 375 -37.60 -0.46 -28.87
CA LEU A 375 -36.70 -1.38 -28.25
C LEU A 375 -37.46 -2.54 -27.60
N ASP A 376 -37.07 -3.77 -27.90
CA ASP A 376 -37.50 -4.98 -27.18
C ASP A 376 -36.40 -5.39 -26.23
N GLU A 377 -36.64 -5.24 -24.92
CA GLU A 377 -35.65 -5.59 -23.88
C GLU A 377 -35.23 -7.06 -23.87
N LYS A 378 -36.14 -7.96 -24.21
CA LYS A 378 -35.85 -9.41 -24.19
C LYS A 378 -34.86 -9.84 -25.24
N THR A 379 -34.94 -9.23 -26.41
CA THR A 379 -34.09 -9.54 -27.56
C THR A 379 -32.96 -8.54 -27.75
N GLY A 380 -33.02 -7.37 -27.11
CA GLY A 380 -32.09 -6.25 -27.33
C GLY A 380 -32.29 -5.55 -28.68
N ASN A 381 -33.26 -5.99 -29.50
CA ASN A 381 -33.45 -5.50 -30.85
C ASN A 381 -34.12 -4.13 -30.86
N THR A 382 -33.62 -3.27 -31.73
CA THR A 382 -34.23 -1.94 -32.02
C THR A 382 -34.75 -1.91 -33.42
N ARG A 383 -35.94 -1.27 -33.59
CA ARG A 383 -36.58 -1.07 -34.90
C ARG A 383 -37.01 0.39 -35.03
N LYS A 384 -36.63 1.01 -36.11
CA LYS A 384 -37.16 2.35 -36.49
C LYS A 384 -38.60 2.27 -36.92
N LEU A 385 -39.42 3.18 -36.40
CA LEU A 385 -40.84 3.25 -36.71
C LEU A 385 -41.17 4.47 -37.61
N GLN A 386 -42.28 4.38 -38.38
CA GLN A 386 -42.79 5.52 -39.10
C GLN A 386 -43.39 6.53 -38.10
N CYS A 387 -43.08 7.80 -38.27
CA CYS A 387 -43.51 8.87 -37.35
C CYS A 387 -43.75 10.19 -38.10
N PRO A 388 -44.47 11.15 -37.55
CA PRO A 388 -44.61 12.48 -38.10
C PRO A 388 -43.30 13.19 -38.35
N ALA A 389 -43.25 14.03 -39.37
CA ALA A 389 -42.05 14.81 -39.70
C ALA A 389 -41.73 15.80 -38.55
N GLY A 390 -40.41 16.02 -38.33
CA GLY A 390 -39.96 16.91 -37.26
C GLY A 390 -40.30 16.41 -35.85
N LEU A 391 -40.28 15.08 -35.63
CA LEU A 391 -40.54 14.46 -34.33
C LEU A 391 -39.50 14.94 -33.29
N VAL A 392 -39.99 15.40 -32.16
CA VAL A 392 -39.17 15.93 -31.04
C VAL A 392 -39.20 15.02 -29.83
N LYS A 393 -40.38 14.58 -29.38
CA LYS A 393 -40.57 13.78 -28.16
C LYS A 393 -41.72 12.81 -28.24
N VAL A 394 -41.62 11.72 -27.44
CA VAL A 394 -42.68 10.73 -27.22
C VAL A 394 -43.08 10.71 -25.75
N TYR A 395 -44.41 10.52 -25.52
CA TYR A 395 -45.04 10.47 -24.20
C TYR A 395 -46.04 9.34 -24.12
N SER A 396 -46.36 8.85 -22.94
CA SER A 396 -47.44 7.91 -22.72
C SER A 396 -48.28 8.32 -21.53
N ASP A 397 -49.59 8.08 -21.59
CA ASP A 397 -50.48 8.26 -20.45
C ASP A 397 -50.45 6.99 -19.55
N PHE A 398 -51.23 7.05 -18.43
CA PHE A 398 -51.35 5.91 -17.50
C PHE A 398 -52.03 4.67 -18.12
N ARG A 399 -52.77 4.82 -19.23
CA ARG A 399 -53.41 3.75 -20.03
C ARG A 399 -52.54 3.23 -21.14
N LYS A 400 -51.27 3.67 -21.19
CA LYS A 400 -50.28 3.32 -22.24
C LYS A 400 -50.65 3.79 -23.65
N LYS A 401 -51.56 4.79 -23.75
CA LYS A 401 -51.74 5.52 -25.00
C LYS A 401 -50.49 6.37 -25.26
N VAL A 402 -50.03 6.36 -26.50
CA VAL A 402 -48.79 7.05 -26.90
C VAL A 402 -49.17 8.35 -27.61
N TYR A 403 -48.41 9.37 -27.26
CA TYR A 403 -48.51 10.69 -27.88
C TYR A 403 -47.12 11.10 -28.37
N VAL A 404 -47.06 11.71 -29.53
CA VAL A 404 -45.83 12.25 -30.08
C VAL A 404 -45.96 13.73 -30.35
N TYR A 405 -44.93 14.48 -29.98
CA TYR A 405 -44.81 15.87 -30.30
C TYR A 405 -43.86 16.04 -31.50
N ALA A 406 -44.36 16.67 -32.54
CA ALA A 406 -43.62 16.96 -33.76
C ALA A 406 -43.80 18.42 -34.18
N SER A 407 -43.16 18.85 -35.25
CA SER A 407 -43.17 20.25 -35.71
C SER A 407 -44.57 20.84 -35.92
N GLU A 408 -45.53 20.05 -36.36
CA GLU A 408 -46.91 20.51 -36.64
C GLU A 408 -47.85 20.46 -35.44
N GLY A 409 -47.44 19.71 -34.36
CA GLY A 409 -48.29 19.61 -33.16
C GLY A 409 -48.13 18.30 -32.39
N ILE A 410 -49.15 18.04 -31.58
CA ILE A 410 -49.28 16.83 -30.77
C ILE A 410 -50.17 15.83 -31.49
N TYR A 411 -49.66 14.62 -31.64
CA TYR A 411 -50.40 13.52 -32.27
C TYR A 411 -50.68 12.41 -31.27
N GLU A 412 -51.85 11.77 -31.37
CA GLU A 412 -52.11 10.44 -30.84
C GLU A 412 -51.45 9.42 -31.79
N TYR A 413 -50.64 8.51 -31.23
CA TYR A 413 -49.82 7.58 -32.02
C TYR A 413 -50.11 6.12 -31.69
N ASP A 414 -50.53 5.35 -32.71
CA ASP A 414 -50.67 3.89 -32.60
C ASP A 414 -49.35 3.26 -33.09
N TRP A 415 -48.48 2.88 -32.11
CA TRP A 415 -47.18 2.32 -32.39
C TRP A 415 -47.24 0.92 -33.03
N LYS A 416 -48.34 0.16 -32.85
CA LYS A 416 -48.53 -1.16 -33.41
C LYS A 416 -48.78 -1.10 -34.91
N HIS A 417 -49.67 -0.19 -35.32
CA HIS A 417 -50.03 0.01 -36.72
C HIS A 417 -49.27 1.16 -37.36
N GLN A 418 -48.42 1.88 -36.61
CA GLN A 418 -47.64 3.03 -37.05
C GLN A 418 -48.51 4.17 -37.61
N ALA A 419 -49.70 4.34 -37.07
CA ALA A 419 -50.68 5.33 -37.49
C ALA A 419 -50.73 6.50 -36.50
N TYR A 420 -50.89 7.70 -36.98
CA TYR A 420 -50.97 8.88 -36.12
C TYR A 420 -52.07 9.83 -36.54
N ARG A 421 -52.66 10.53 -35.58
CA ARG A 421 -53.72 11.50 -35.75
C ARG A 421 -53.39 12.79 -34.99
N LEU A 422 -53.42 13.93 -35.66
CA LEU A 422 -53.23 15.24 -35.02
C LEU A 422 -54.33 15.51 -34.00
N LEU A 423 -53.95 15.82 -32.77
CA LEU A 423 -54.83 16.19 -31.67
C LEU A 423 -54.82 17.70 -31.41
N LEU A 424 -53.68 18.31 -31.39
CA LEU A 424 -53.48 19.71 -31.08
C LEU A 424 -52.38 20.28 -31.99
N PRO A 425 -52.75 21.30 -32.85
CA PRO A 425 -51.71 21.92 -33.70
C PRO A 425 -50.72 22.73 -32.86
N ALA A 426 -49.44 22.78 -33.30
CA ALA A 426 -48.41 23.54 -32.67
C ALA A 426 -48.53 25.02 -32.98
N SER A 427 -49.36 25.76 -32.30
CA SER A 427 -49.48 27.22 -32.42
C SER A 427 -48.29 27.97 -31.81
N GLY A 428 -47.06 27.72 -32.33
CA GLY A 428 -45.85 28.38 -31.85
C GLY A 428 -45.29 27.89 -30.48
N LEU A 429 -45.80 26.77 -29.98
CA LEU A 429 -45.35 26.19 -28.70
C LEU A 429 -44.10 25.33 -28.91
N SER A 430 -43.03 25.64 -28.20
CA SER A 430 -41.90 24.77 -28.07
C SER A 430 -42.01 23.93 -26.80
N LEU A 431 -42.52 22.69 -26.92
CA LEU A 431 -42.81 21.83 -25.77
C LEU A 431 -41.57 21.08 -25.26
N ASP A 432 -41.39 21.11 -23.94
CA ASP A 432 -40.37 20.37 -23.21
C ASP A 432 -40.90 19.16 -22.46
N GLY A 433 -42.10 19.25 -21.93
CA GLY A 433 -42.71 18.17 -21.17
C GLY A 433 -44.20 18.07 -21.47
N MET A 434 -44.76 16.87 -21.36
CA MET A 434 -46.20 16.62 -21.50
C MET A 434 -46.64 15.53 -20.52
N LEU A 435 -47.82 15.72 -19.94
CA LEU A 435 -48.47 14.72 -19.10
C LEU A 435 -49.96 14.73 -19.40
N VAL A 436 -50.60 13.58 -19.40
CA VAL A 436 -52.05 13.45 -19.67
C VAL A 436 -52.71 12.80 -18.45
N ASP A 437 -53.78 13.44 -17.93
CA ASP A 437 -54.50 12.91 -16.79
C ASP A 437 -55.56 11.85 -17.18
N ALA A 438 -56.26 11.30 -16.19
CA ALA A 438 -57.28 10.27 -16.40
C ALA A 438 -58.50 10.79 -17.18
N ALA A 439 -58.76 12.10 -17.18
CA ALA A 439 -59.83 12.75 -17.93
C ALA A 439 -59.43 13.11 -19.37
N GLY A 440 -58.14 12.94 -19.68
CA GLY A 440 -57.54 13.26 -20.97
C GLY A 440 -57.13 14.72 -21.10
N ASN A 441 -57.09 15.51 -20.01
CA ASN A 441 -56.52 16.85 -20.05
C ASN A 441 -55.01 16.76 -20.19
N MET A 442 -54.42 17.68 -20.95
CA MET A 442 -52.96 17.72 -21.18
C MET A 442 -52.34 18.87 -20.40
N TYR A 443 -51.24 18.53 -19.69
CA TYR A 443 -50.37 19.49 -19.03
C TYR A 443 -49.09 19.56 -19.82
N LEU A 444 -48.77 20.75 -20.32
CA LEU A 444 -47.68 20.96 -21.27
C LEU A 444 -46.71 21.98 -20.70
N THR A 445 -45.43 21.68 -20.74
CA THR A 445 -44.39 22.64 -20.33
C THR A 445 -43.62 23.15 -21.55
N SER A 446 -43.24 24.40 -21.51
CA SER A 446 -42.50 25.06 -22.57
C SER A 446 -41.34 25.87 -21.97
N GLN A 447 -40.19 25.86 -22.63
CA GLN A 447 -39.01 26.54 -22.15
C GLN A 447 -39.26 28.04 -21.91
N GLY A 448 -39.22 28.44 -20.63
CA GLY A 448 -39.42 29.81 -20.19
C GLY A 448 -40.84 30.35 -20.32
N ASN A 449 -41.80 29.56 -20.88
CA ASN A 449 -43.19 29.99 -21.07
C ASN A 449 -44.17 29.33 -20.08
N GLY A 450 -43.66 28.67 -19.05
CA GLY A 450 -44.45 28.13 -17.94
C GLY A 450 -45.25 26.89 -18.28
N LEU A 451 -46.41 26.76 -17.65
CA LEU A 451 -47.32 25.61 -17.75
C LEU A 451 -48.57 25.96 -18.56
N TYR A 452 -48.86 25.14 -19.57
CA TYR A 452 -50.10 25.17 -20.30
C TYR A 452 -50.97 23.97 -19.89
N VAL A 453 -52.24 24.23 -19.70
CA VAL A 453 -53.24 23.20 -19.40
C VAL A 453 -54.29 23.23 -20.48
N TRP A 454 -54.37 22.16 -21.25
CA TRP A 454 -55.43 21.97 -22.25
C TRP A 454 -56.51 21.06 -21.70
N ASN A 455 -57.72 21.59 -21.63
CA ASN A 455 -58.88 20.82 -21.18
C ASN A 455 -59.54 20.14 -22.36
N ARG A 456 -59.52 18.81 -22.37
CA ARG A 456 -60.04 18.00 -23.49
C ARG A 456 -61.52 18.20 -23.75
N LYS A 457 -62.39 18.42 -22.72
CA LYS A 457 -63.80 18.54 -22.85
C LYS A 457 -64.22 19.90 -23.43
N SER A 458 -63.55 20.96 -22.97
CA SER A 458 -63.93 22.34 -23.40
C SER A 458 -63.03 22.84 -24.57
N GLY A 459 -61.92 22.11 -24.91
CA GLY A 459 -60.95 22.57 -25.90
C GLY A 459 -60.16 23.81 -25.46
N LYS A 460 -60.39 24.32 -24.24
CA LYS A 460 -59.77 25.55 -23.76
C LYS A 460 -58.28 25.26 -23.28
N MET A 461 -57.36 26.14 -23.73
CA MET A 461 -56.01 26.23 -23.27
C MET A 461 -55.88 27.33 -22.23
N THR A 462 -55.21 27.03 -21.08
CA THR A 462 -54.93 28.01 -20.03
C THR A 462 -53.43 27.99 -19.77
N GLN A 463 -52.79 29.14 -19.76
CA GLN A 463 -51.38 29.32 -19.47
C GLN A 463 -51.19 29.85 -18.04
N TYR A 464 -50.20 29.27 -17.33
CA TYR A 464 -49.79 29.71 -16.00
C TYR A 464 -48.32 30.13 -16.08
N LEU A 465 -48.10 31.43 -15.78
CA LEU A 465 -46.78 32.04 -15.72
C LEU A 465 -46.48 32.47 -14.28
N MET A 466 -45.23 32.57 -13.94
CA MET A 466 -44.78 33.10 -12.65
C MET A 466 -45.28 34.54 -12.47
N ASP A 467 -45.95 34.82 -11.34
CA ASP A 467 -46.40 36.14 -10.94
C ASP A 467 -46.31 36.26 -9.42
N ASP A 468 -45.30 36.96 -8.94
CA ASP A 468 -45.02 37.15 -7.51
C ASP A 468 -46.15 37.87 -6.76
N ARG A 469 -47.00 38.59 -7.47
CA ARG A 469 -48.17 39.26 -6.88
C ARG A 469 -49.32 38.30 -6.58
N ARG A 470 -49.28 37.09 -7.16
CA ARG A 470 -50.33 36.08 -7.02
C ARG A 470 -49.80 34.68 -6.83
N PRO A 471 -48.99 34.44 -5.79
CA PRO A 471 -48.21 33.20 -5.64
C PRO A 471 -49.06 31.92 -5.56
N HIS A 472 -50.32 32.02 -5.13
CA HIS A 472 -51.26 30.89 -5.08
C HIS A 472 -52.04 30.63 -6.38
N LYS A 473 -51.83 31.43 -7.41
CA LYS A 473 -52.46 31.29 -8.72
C LYS A 473 -51.44 31.01 -9.84
N THR A 474 -50.20 30.86 -9.49
CA THR A 474 -49.09 30.76 -10.45
C THR A 474 -47.99 29.81 -10.00
N ILE A 475 -47.14 29.41 -10.93
CA ILE A 475 -45.94 28.59 -10.69
C ILE A 475 -44.81 29.43 -10.10
N CYS A 476 -43.89 28.81 -9.41
CA CYS A 476 -42.73 29.47 -8.78
C CYS A 476 -41.65 29.91 -9.78
N ASN A 477 -41.61 29.30 -10.96
CA ASN A 477 -40.70 29.68 -12.05
C ASN A 477 -41.22 29.19 -13.40
N ASN A 478 -40.98 29.96 -14.48
CA ASN A 478 -41.41 29.61 -15.83
C ASN A 478 -40.60 28.48 -16.49
N TRP A 479 -39.41 28.16 -15.99
CA TRP A 479 -38.60 27.07 -16.47
C TRP A 479 -38.92 25.80 -15.68
N ILE A 480 -39.73 24.92 -16.27
CA ILE A 480 -40.17 23.66 -15.65
C ILE A 480 -39.35 22.50 -16.20
N SER A 481 -38.68 21.79 -15.34
CA SER A 481 -37.80 20.63 -15.69
C SER A 481 -38.58 19.32 -15.81
N ASP A 482 -39.57 19.08 -14.94
CA ASP A 482 -40.38 17.85 -14.92
C ASP A 482 -41.76 18.14 -14.33
N ILE A 483 -42.79 17.40 -14.81
CA ILE A 483 -44.15 17.43 -14.27
C ILE A 483 -44.61 16.01 -13.93
N ARG A 484 -45.25 15.86 -12.77
CA ARG A 484 -45.78 14.59 -12.30
C ARG A 484 -47.14 14.76 -11.63
N LEU A 485 -48.04 13.81 -11.85
CA LEU A 485 -49.24 13.68 -11.04
C LEU A 485 -49.00 12.76 -9.87
N ASP A 486 -49.49 13.18 -8.70
CA ASP A 486 -49.50 12.29 -7.53
C ASP A 486 -50.79 11.45 -7.48
N SER A 487 -50.90 10.54 -6.53
CA SER A 487 -52.04 9.65 -6.33
C SER A 487 -53.35 10.39 -6.02
N ARG A 488 -53.28 11.66 -5.59
CA ARG A 488 -54.43 12.53 -5.30
C ARG A 488 -54.85 13.38 -6.50
N GLY A 489 -54.13 13.26 -7.61
CA GLY A 489 -54.38 14.05 -8.82
C GLY A 489 -53.84 15.48 -8.75
N ARG A 490 -52.87 15.77 -7.84
CA ARG A 490 -52.19 17.06 -7.83
C ARG A 490 -51.00 17.01 -8.79
N LEU A 491 -50.76 18.12 -9.48
CA LEU A 491 -49.65 18.26 -10.41
C LEU A 491 -48.45 18.89 -9.72
N TRP A 492 -47.35 18.16 -9.69
CA TRP A 492 -46.08 18.62 -9.18
C TRP A 492 -45.19 19.10 -10.33
N CYS A 493 -44.72 20.36 -10.22
CA CYS A 493 -43.83 20.98 -11.20
C CYS A 493 -42.47 21.24 -10.57
N ALA A 494 -41.43 20.49 -10.99
CA ALA A 494 -40.06 20.78 -10.66
C ALA A 494 -39.53 21.91 -11.54
N THR A 495 -38.93 22.94 -10.96
CA THR A 495 -38.50 24.13 -11.68
C THR A 495 -37.03 24.49 -11.39
N THR A 496 -36.51 25.44 -12.14
CA THR A 496 -35.16 25.97 -11.89
C THR A 496 -35.07 26.79 -10.60
N ASN A 497 -36.19 27.04 -9.90
CA ASN A 497 -36.19 27.70 -8.60
C ASN A 497 -37.28 27.07 -7.71
N GLY A 498 -36.98 25.87 -7.17
CA GLY A 498 -37.88 25.16 -6.27
C GLY A 498 -38.97 24.34 -6.99
N VAL A 499 -40.04 24.02 -6.27
CA VAL A 499 -41.16 23.15 -6.70
C VAL A 499 -42.50 23.82 -6.48
N SER A 500 -43.44 23.66 -7.42
CA SER A 500 -44.85 24.05 -7.27
C SER A 500 -45.75 22.85 -7.33
N CYS A 501 -46.81 22.84 -6.53
CA CYS A 501 -47.82 21.82 -6.55
C CYS A 501 -49.17 22.46 -6.89
N MET A 502 -49.81 22.05 -8.00
CA MET A 502 -51.12 22.54 -8.42
C MET A 502 -52.24 21.53 -8.08
N ASP A 503 -53.25 21.95 -7.41
CA ASP A 503 -54.52 21.23 -7.35
C ASP A 503 -55.22 21.31 -8.72
N THR A 504 -55.31 20.19 -9.42
CA THR A 504 -55.81 20.17 -10.80
C THR A 504 -57.30 20.46 -10.90
N LYS A 505 -58.08 20.37 -9.79
CA LYS A 505 -59.52 20.67 -9.74
C LYS A 505 -59.81 22.15 -9.55
N THR A 506 -59.02 22.80 -8.69
CA THR A 506 -59.21 24.21 -8.31
C THR A 506 -58.30 25.18 -9.05
N GLY A 507 -57.18 24.68 -9.62
CA GLY A 507 -56.14 25.51 -10.21
C GLY A 507 -55.30 26.29 -9.18
N TYR A 508 -55.43 25.93 -7.89
CA TYR A 508 -54.66 26.56 -6.82
C TYR A 508 -53.25 25.98 -6.76
N PHE A 509 -52.25 26.87 -6.59
CA PHE A 509 -50.85 26.50 -6.46
C PHE A 509 -50.34 26.63 -5.02
N ASP A 510 -49.61 25.64 -4.59
CA ASP A 510 -48.79 25.67 -3.38
C ASP A 510 -47.30 25.71 -3.82
N VAL A 511 -46.63 26.79 -3.44
CA VAL A 511 -45.24 27.01 -3.82
C VAL A 511 -44.29 26.52 -2.68
N ILE A 512 -43.44 25.58 -3.01
CA ILE A 512 -42.56 24.92 -2.07
C ILE A 512 -41.11 25.41 -2.31
N LEU A 513 -40.81 26.58 -1.78
CA LEU A 513 -39.47 27.17 -1.89
C LEU A 513 -38.55 26.84 -0.72
N SER A 514 -39.04 26.31 0.37
CA SER A 514 -38.32 25.87 1.58
C SER A 514 -36.94 26.55 1.82
N ARG A 515 -37.00 27.83 2.21
CA ARG A 515 -35.76 28.61 2.49
C ARG A 515 -34.98 28.01 3.67
N PRO A 516 -33.66 27.90 3.58
CA PRO A 516 -32.74 28.17 2.44
C PRO A 516 -32.53 26.95 1.52
N LEU A 517 -33.24 25.83 1.69
CA LEU A 517 -32.88 24.52 1.12
C LEU A 517 -33.12 24.41 -0.38
N LEU A 518 -34.28 24.92 -0.90
CA LEU A 518 -34.64 24.80 -2.31
C LEU A 518 -34.63 26.15 -3.06
N GLU A 519 -34.64 27.28 -2.38
CA GLU A 519 -34.58 28.58 -3.01
C GLU A 519 -33.30 28.78 -3.81
N GLY A 520 -33.40 29.20 -5.05
CA GLY A 520 -32.28 29.39 -5.96
C GLY A 520 -31.67 28.08 -6.49
N LYS A 521 -32.26 26.91 -6.19
CA LYS A 521 -31.81 25.63 -6.67
C LYS A 521 -32.65 25.05 -7.77
N THR A 522 -31.99 24.51 -8.77
CA THR A 522 -32.62 23.75 -9.84
C THR A 522 -33.12 22.41 -9.31
N CYS A 523 -34.44 22.21 -9.39
CA CYS A 523 -35.11 20.95 -9.14
C CYS A 523 -35.34 20.25 -10.48
N TYR A 524 -34.86 19.04 -10.66
CA TYR A 524 -34.92 18.29 -11.92
C TYR A 524 -36.11 17.33 -11.98
N SER A 525 -36.50 16.70 -10.88
CA SER A 525 -37.60 15.74 -10.88
C SER A 525 -38.22 15.62 -9.50
N THR A 526 -39.52 15.26 -9.46
CA THR A 526 -40.25 14.93 -8.25
C THR A 526 -40.82 13.54 -8.33
N LEU A 527 -40.94 12.83 -7.19
CA LEU A 527 -41.52 11.49 -7.13
C LEU A 527 -42.25 11.28 -5.82
N GLU A 528 -43.51 10.85 -5.93
CA GLU A 528 -44.31 10.45 -4.78
C GLU A 528 -43.80 9.11 -4.19
N LEU A 529 -43.47 9.12 -2.91
CA LEU A 529 -43.08 7.93 -2.16
C LEU A 529 -44.26 7.31 -1.43
N SER A 530 -45.13 8.17 -0.86
CA SER A 530 -46.38 7.85 -0.18
C SER A 530 -47.26 9.10 -0.22
N ASP A 531 -48.53 8.97 0.16
CA ASP A 531 -49.53 10.03 0.14
C ASP A 531 -49.11 11.41 0.65
N CYS A 532 -48.08 11.46 1.47
CA CYS A 532 -47.64 12.69 2.12
C CYS A 532 -46.15 13.01 1.90
N LYS A 533 -45.39 12.14 1.26
CA LYS A 533 -43.95 12.29 1.11
C LYS A 533 -43.52 12.31 -0.35
N ILE A 534 -42.86 13.37 -0.73
CA ILE A 534 -42.34 13.57 -2.09
C ILE A 534 -40.82 13.65 -2.05
N ALA A 535 -40.15 12.84 -2.88
CA ALA A 535 -38.73 12.96 -3.15
C ALA A 535 -38.53 14.08 -4.18
N ILE A 536 -37.56 14.94 -3.98
CA ILE A 536 -37.17 16.05 -4.85
C ILE A 536 -35.69 15.89 -5.23
N ALA A 537 -35.45 15.69 -6.51
CA ALA A 537 -34.10 15.62 -7.10
C ALA A 537 -33.64 17.02 -7.50
N THR A 538 -32.44 17.39 -7.07
CA THR A 538 -31.89 18.72 -7.30
C THR A 538 -30.44 18.65 -7.82
N GLU A 539 -29.91 19.82 -8.16
CA GLU A 539 -28.46 19.96 -8.50
C GLU A 539 -27.52 19.74 -7.32
N MET A 540 -28.05 19.77 -6.08
CA MET A 540 -27.26 19.64 -4.84
C MET A 540 -27.58 18.36 -4.04
N GLY A 541 -28.26 17.39 -4.63
CA GLY A 541 -28.63 16.14 -3.98
C GLY A 541 -30.14 15.89 -3.93
N LEU A 542 -30.52 15.00 -3.02
CA LEU A 542 -31.89 14.53 -2.83
C LEU A 542 -32.52 15.13 -1.57
N TYR A 543 -33.75 15.59 -1.71
CA TYR A 543 -34.52 16.15 -0.60
C TYR A 543 -35.84 15.41 -0.42
N LEU A 544 -36.35 15.43 0.80
CA LEU A 544 -37.66 14.86 1.16
C LEU A 544 -38.59 15.98 1.60
N TYR A 545 -39.74 16.11 0.93
CA TYR A 545 -40.80 16.99 1.34
C TYR A 545 -41.93 16.20 2.01
N ASP A 546 -42.30 16.59 3.21
CA ASP A 546 -43.45 16.08 3.95
C ASP A 546 -44.63 17.07 3.83
N SER A 547 -45.65 16.69 3.07
CA SER A 547 -46.80 17.58 2.79
C SER A 547 -47.71 17.78 4.02
N LYS A 548 -47.66 16.90 5.03
CA LYS A 548 -48.41 17.12 6.29
C LYS A 548 -47.73 18.16 7.17
N LYS A 549 -46.44 18.09 7.25
CA LYS A 549 -45.60 19.02 8.03
C LYS A 549 -45.29 20.31 7.25
N ARG A 550 -45.53 20.31 5.95
CA ARG A 550 -45.07 21.37 5.02
C ARG A 550 -43.58 21.69 5.15
N GLN A 551 -42.77 20.65 5.35
CA GLN A 551 -41.36 20.78 5.62
C GLN A 551 -40.53 20.01 4.60
N THR A 552 -39.46 20.64 4.08
CA THR A 552 -38.43 19.99 3.29
C THR A 552 -37.22 19.74 4.17
N THR A 553 -36.65 18.56 4.04
CA THR A 553 -35.40 18.16 4.72
C THR A 553 -34.46 17.51 3.71
N PRO A 554 -33.14 17.59 3.88
CA PRO A 554 -32.24 16.70 3.16
C PRO A 554 -32.65 15.23 3.38
N TRP A 555 -32.39 14.40 2.38
CA TRP A 555 -32.70 12.98 2.52
C TRP A 555 -31.85 12.36 3.66
N PRO A 556 -32.42 11.50 4.50
CA PRO A 556 -31.66 10.84 5.59
C PRO A 556 -30.48 10.06 5.04
N HIS A 557 -29.32 10.16 5.70
CA HIS A 557 -28.06 9.46 5.31
C HIS A 557 -27.61 9.76 3.87
N SER A 558 -27.75 11.01 3.44
CA SER A 558 -27.43 11.45 2.08
C SER A 558 -26.05 12.06 1.93
N GLU A 559 -25.14 11.83 2.87
CA GLU A 559 -23.78 12.38 2.84
C GLU A 559 -23.04 12.01 1.54
N SER A 560 -23.22 10.76 1.07
CA SER A 560 -22.59 10.24 -0.15
C SER A 560 -23.11 10.87 -1.46
N ILE A 561 -24.29 11.45 -1.44
CA ILE A 561 -24.92 12.10 -2.62
C ILE A 561 -25.09 13.62 -2.43
N SER A 562 -24.53 14.17 -1.36
CA SER A 562 -24.54 15.62 -1.12
C SER A 562 -23.70 16.33 -2.18
N GLY A 563 -24.28 17.34 -2.84
CA GLY A 563 -23.65 18.03 -3.96
C GLY A 563 -23.71 17.28 -5.30
N LEU A 564 -24.29 16.08 -5.34
CA LEU A 564 -24.48 15.33 -6.57
C LEU A 564 -25.71 15.84 -7.34
N ARG A 565 -25.53 16.16 -8.61
CA ARG A 565 -26.64 16.55 -9.49
C ARG A 565 -27.45 15.32 -9.88
N ILE A 566 -28.73 15.28 -9.48
CA ILE A 566 -29.67 14.18 -9.73
C ILE A 566 -30.73 14.61 -10.75
N TYR A 567 -30.78 13.95 -11.90
CA TYR A 567 -31.61 14.36 -13.04
C TYR A 567 -32.98 13.73 -13.06
N SER A 568 -33.13 12.48 -12.61
CA SER A 568 -34.45 11.81 -12.64
C SER A 568 -34.60 10.78 -11.53
N LEU A 569 -35.84 10.50 -11.19
CA LEU A 569 -36.22 9.56 -10.12
C LEU A 569 -37.20 8.51 -10.67
N LYS A 570 -36.95 7.24 -10.30
CA LYS A 570 -37.85 6.11 -10.52
C LYS A 570 -37.88 5.20 -9.31
N LYS A 571 -39.04 4.65 -8.99
CA LYS A 571 -39.28 3.70 -7.93
C LYS A 571 -39.46 2.31 -8.52
N ASP A 572 -38.80 1.30 -7.98
CA ASP A 572 -39.01 -0.08 -8.37
C ASP A 572 -40.11 -0.76 -7.54
N ALA A 573 -40.45 -1.99 -7.89
CA ALA A 573 -41.50 -2.77 -7.21
C ALA A 573 -41.14 -3.11 -5.74
N LYS A 574 -39.84 -3.09 -5.36
CA LYS A 574 -39.38 -3.30 -3.98
C LYS A 574 -39.41 -2.00 -3.15
N GLY A 575 -39.69 -0.87 -3.78
CA GLY A 575 -39.68 0.45 -3.14
C GLY A 575 -38.34 1.15 -3.12
N ASN A 576 -37.32 0.62 -3.80
CA ASN A 576 -36.03 1.26 -3.95
C ASN A 576 -36.17 2.45 -4.92
N LEU A 577 -35.34 3.47 -4.71
CA LEU A 577 -35.36 4.69 -5.51
C LEU A 577 -34.11 4.69 -6.43
N TRP A 578 -34.37 4.61 -7.72
CA TRP A 578 -33.36 4.66 -8.76
C TRP A 578 -33.22 6.07 -9.33
N MET A 579 -31.98 6.51 -9.51
CA MET A 579 -31.63 7.88 -9.88
C MET A 579 -30.61 7.90 -11.01
N SER A 580 -30.87 8.70 -12.04
CA SER A 580 -29.83 9.08 -13.00
C SER A 580 -29.12 10.35 -12.52
N THR A 581 -27.83 10.42 -12.63
CA THR A 581 -27.02 11.51 -12.07
C THR A 581 -25.91 11.96 -13.02
N ALA A 582 -25.16 12.98 -12.62
CA ALA A 582 -23.92 13.38 -13.29
C ALA A 582 -22.75 12.39 -13.09
N GLN A 583 -22.93 11.37 -12.23
CA GLN A 583 -21.90 10.37 -11.90
C GLN A 583 -22.48 8.93 -11.93
N GLY A 584 -23.16 8.58 -13.01
CA GLY A 584 -23.73 7.25 -13.18
C GLY A 584 -25.15 7.10 -12.67
N ILE A 585 -25.57 5.86 -12.46
CA ILE A 585 -26.86 5.49 -11.90
C ILE A 585 -26.70 5.22 -10.41
N TRP A 586 -27.55 5.82 -9.59
CA TRP A 586 -27.59 5.60 -8.16
C TRP A 586 -28.88 4.93 -7.73
N CYS A 587 -28.82 4.13 -6.69
CA CYS A 587 -29.98 3.50 -6.09
C CYS A 587 -29.98 3.74 -4.57
N TYR A 588 -31.13 4.12 -4.03
CA TYR A 588 -31.40 4.08 -2.60
C TYR A 588 -32.15 2.79 -2.26
N ASP A 589 -31.52 1.93 -1.49
CA ASP A 589 -32.16 0.71 -0.96
C ASP A 589 -33.05 1.09 0.23
N SER A 590 -34.34 0.89 0.06
CA SER A 590 -35.37 1.25 1.06
C SER A 590 -35.26 0.40 2.34
N LYS A 591 -34.76 -0.85 2.26
CA LYS A 591 -34.55 -1.76 3.38
C LYS A 591 -33.27 -1.46 4.12
N ALA A 592 -32.16 -1.36 3.37
CA ALA A 592 -30.83 -1.10 3.92
C ALA A 592 -30.66 0.37 4.35
N LYS A 593 -31.54 1.28 3.89
CA LYS A 593 -31.48 2.74 4.09
C LYS A 593 -30.13 3.34 3.66
N SER A 594 -29.58 2.85 2.57
CA SER A 594 -28.26 3.22 2.06
C SER A 594 -28.29 3.48 0.56
N PHE A 595 -27.36 4.30 0.10
CA PHE A 595 -27.15 4.60 -1.31
C PHE A 595 -26.04 3.73 -1.89
N PHE A 596 -26.20 3.34 -3.16
CA PHE A 596 -25.13 2.71 -3.93
C PHE A 596 -25.19 3.18 -5.38
N SER A 597 -24.02 3.20 -6.03
CA SER A 597 -23.83 3.71 -7.38
C SER A 597 -23.35 2.65 -8.34
N PHE A 598 -23.64 2.89 -9.62
CA PHE A 598 -23.15 2.10 -10.74
C PHE A 598 -22.44 3.02 -11.73
N GLU A 599 -21.28 2.58 -12.22
CA GLU A 599 -20.43 3.32 -13.15
C GLU A 599 -20.08 2.49 -14.39
N LYS A 600 -19.21 3.00 -15.27
CA LYS A 600 -18.72 2.28 -16.47
C LYS A 600 -18.23 0.86 -16.17
N GLY A 601 -17.57 0.65 -15.04
CA GLY A 601 -17.13 -0.67 -14.59
C GLY A 601 -18.23 -1.68 -14.32
N ASN A 602 -19.47 -1.22 -14.16
CA ASN A 602 -20.66 -2.04 -13.96
C ASN A 602 -21.47 -2.25 -15.25
N GLY A 603 -20.96 -1.85 -16.40
CA GLY A 603 -21.63 -2.00 -17.71
C GLY A 603 -22.39 -0.77 -18.20
N LEU A 604 -22.25 0.39 -17.55
CA LEU A 604 -22.81 1.63 -18.06
C LEU A 604 -21.96 2.21 -19.21
N LEU A 605 -22.61 2.76 -20.22
CA LEU A 605 -21.95 3.42 -21.35
C LEU A 605 -21.21 4.68 -20.91
N THR A 606 -21.86 5.51 -20.10
CA THR A 606 -21.37 6.81 -19.70
C THR A 606 -21.60 7.05 -18.22
N LYS A 607 -20.90 8.04 -17.66
CA LYS A 607 -21.15 8.52 -16.30
C LYS A 607 -22.26 9.58 -16.26
N GLU A 608 -22.49 10.33 -17.33
CA GLU A 608 -23.40 11.45 -17.36
C GLU A 608 -24.70 11.12 -18.09
N TYR A 609 -25.82 11.34 -17.44
CA TYR A 609 -27.16 11.11 -17.96
C TYR A 609 -27.88 12.46 -18.24
N GLN A 610 -28.96 12.39 -19.04
CA GLN A 610 -29.72 13.57 -19.40
C GLN A 610 -30.95 13.77 -18.49
N ALA A 611 -31.25 15.03 -18.18
CA ALA A 611 -32.44 15.41 -17.42
C ALA A 611 -33.72 15.09 -18.21
N GLY A 612 -34.70 14.53 -17.52
CA GLY A 612 -36.05 14.25 -18.10
C GLY A 612 -36.12 13.06 -19.04
N VAL A 613 -34.99 12.38 -19.36
CA VAL A 613 -34.98 11.22 -20.27
C VAL A 613 -34.99 9.94 -19.45
N VAL A 614 -36.17 9.59 -18.95
CA VAL A 614 -36.37 8.38 -18.14
C VAL A 614 -37.71 7.72 -18.48
N GLY A 615 -37.66 6.39 -18.68
CA GLY A 615 -38.85 5.58 -18.95
C GLY A 615 -38.87 4.31 -18.08
N SER A 616 -40.05 3.70 -17.97
CA SER A 616 -40.18 2.38 -17.36
C SER A 616 -41.34 1.61 -17.98
N THR A 617 -41.22 0.30 -18.07
CA THR A 617 -42.30 -0.58 -18.51
C THR A 617 -43.15 -1.04 -17.32
N SER A 618 -44.31 -1.64 -17.58
CA SER A 618 -45.20 -2.18 -16.54
C SER A 618 -44.61 -3.36 -15.78
N ASP A 619 -43.79 -4.15 -16.44
CA ASP A 619 -43.08 -5.29 -15.86
C ASP A 619 -41.74 -4.93 -15.20
N GLY A 620 -41.44 -3.64 -15.05
CA GLY A 620 -40.40 -3.12 -14.18
C GLY A 620 -39.02 -2.87 -14.84
N VAL A 621 -38.92 -2.84 -16.17
CA VAL A 621 -37.68 -2.36 -16.84
C VAL A 621 -37.57 -0.84 -16.65
N ILE A 622 -36.39 -0.37 -16.24
CA ILE A 622 -36.06 1.05 -16.13
C ILE A 622 -35.10 1.41 -17.27
N CYS A 623 -35.24 2.59 -17.81
CA CYS A 623 -34.46 3.09 -18.92
C CYS A 623 -34.07 4.56 -18.72
N TYR A 624 -32.79 4.88 -19.00
CA TYR A 624 -32.24 6.23 -18.94
C TYR A 624 -31.51 6.57 -20.24
N GLY A 625 -31.75 7.77 -20.75
CA GLY A 625 -31.06 8.30 -21.91
C GLY A 625 -29.82 9.09 -21.51
N ASN A 626 -28.80 9.02 -22.35
CA ASN A 626 -27.55 9.75 -22.22
C ASN A 626 -27.04 10.24 -23.59
N SER A 627 -25.88 10.88 -23.62
CA SER A 627 -25.28 11.40 -24.84
C SER A 627 -24.71 10.31 -25.78
N GLU A 628 -24.50 9.12 -25.30
CA GLU A 628 -23.93 7.99 -26.07
C GLU A 628 -25.02 7.00 -26.50
N GLY A 629 -26.25 7.10 -25.91
CA GLY A 629 -27.35 6.20 -26.23
C GLY A 629 -28.34 6.01 -25.12
N LEU A 630 -28.90 4.80 -25.03
CA LEU A 630 -29.93 4.41 -24.07
C LEU A 630 -29.42 3.29 -23.18
N THR A 631 -29.50 3.47 -21.86
CA THR A 631 -29.20 2.40 -20.89
C THR A 631 -30.51 1.87 -20.32
N TYR A 632 -30.72 0.56 -20.30
CA TYR A 632 -31.91 -0.08 -19.73
C TYR A 632 -31.54 -1.31 -18.88
N PHE A 633 -32.38 -1.61 -17.87
CA PHE A 633 -32.13 -2.72 -16.96
C PHE A 633 -33.37 -3.11 -16.16
N ARG A 634 -33.31 -4.32 -15.57
CA ARG A 634 -34.32 -4.78 -14.61
C ARG A 634 -33.76 -4.67 -13.19
N PRO A 635 -34.34 -3.82 -12.33
CA PRO A 635 -33.94 -3.71 -10.92
C PRO A 635 -33.92 -5.05 -10.16
N SER A 636 -34.82 -5.98 -10.52
CA SER A 636 -34.89 -7.31 -9.91
C SER A 636 -33.70 -8.22 -10.22
N GLN A 637 -32.96 -7.91 -11.27
CA GLN A 637 -31.76 -8.65 -11.70
C GLN A 637 -30.48 -8.06 -11.13
N VAL A 638 -30.53 -6.83 -10.62
CA VAL A 638 -29.42 -6.22 -9.90
C VAL A 638 -29.25 -6.97 -8.60
N LYS A 639 -28.24 -7.82 -8.53
CA LYS A 639 -27.92 -8.57 -7.30
C LYS A 639 -27.59 -7.60 -6.17
N ASP A 640 -27.98 -7.98 -4.97
CA ASP A 640 -27.43 -7.38 -3.76
C ASP A 640 -25.93 -7.66 -3.74
N TYR A 641 -25.13 -6.67 -4.13
CA TYR A 641 -23.67 -6.69 -4.04
C TYR A 641 -23.16 -6.81 -2.58
N ASN A 642 -24.06 -7.03 -1.66
CA ASN A 642 -23.87 -6.89 -0.23
C ASN A 642 -23.31 -8.12 0.49
N GLU A 643 -23.13 -9.25 -0.18
CA GLU A 643 -22.74 -10.50 0.52
C GLU A 643 -21.24 -10.75 0.64
N LYS A 644 -20.38 -10.01 -0.07
CA LYS A 644 -18.94 -10.27 -0.03
C LYS A 644 -18.11 -9.01 0.27
N MET A 645 -18.23 -8.46 1.46
CA MET A 645 -17.12 -7.67 1.97
C MET A 645 -16.03 -8.63 2.45
N SER A 646 -15.15 -8.94 1.54
CA SER A 646 -13.96 -9.77 1.76
C SER A 646 -13.06 -9.19 2.85
N ALA A 647 -12.20 -10.01 3.41
CA ALA A 647 -11.18 -9.55 4.34
C ALA A 647 -10.28 -8.49 3.69
N ILE A 648 -9.92 -7.46 4.45
CA ILE A 648 -8.99 -6.43 4.00
C ILE A 648 -7.56 -6.97 4.11
N TYR A 649 -6.83 -6.96 3.01
CA TYR A 649 -5.42 -7.37 2.94
C TYR A 649 -4.53 -6.15 2.81
N LEU A 650 -3.38 -6.16 3.52
CA LEU A 650 -2.29 -5.25 3.23
C LEU A 650 -1.64 -5.72 1.93
N SER A 651 -1.77 -4.94 0.86
CA SER A 651 -1.29 -5.32 -0.48
C SER A 651 0.11 -4.80 -0.79
N GLY A 652 0.58 -3.77 -0.10
CA GLY A 652 1.89 -3.20 -0.32
C GLY A 652 2.32 -2.21 0.76
N VAL A 653 3.62 -2.15 0.98
CA VAL A 653 4.28 -1.18 1.85
C VAL A 653 5.38 -0.51 1.04
N LEU A 654 5.33 0.81 0.93
CA LEU A 654 6.41 1.60 0.33
C LEU A 654 7.04 2.44 1.44
N LEU A 655 8.34 2.29 1.62
CA LEU A 655 9.14 3.11 2.54
C LEU A 655 10.05 4.00 1.69
N ASP A 656 9.88 5.30 1.80
CA ASP A 656 10.61 6.30 1.02
C ASP A 656 10.60 6.03 -0.50
N GLY A 657 9.42 5.61 -1.01
CA GLY A 657 9.19 5.29 -2.40
C GLY A 657 9.71 3.92 -2.87
N LYS A 658 10.34 3.14 -2.00
CA LYS A 658 10.82 1.78 -2.31
C LYS A 658 9.91 0.74 -1.67
N MET A 659 9.66 -0.38 -2.37
CA MET A 659 8.95 -1.51 -1.79
C MET A 659 9.71 -2.07 -0.59
N ALA A 660 9.04 -2.11 0.55
CA ALA A 660 9.57 -2.71 1.77
C ALA A 660 8.97 -4.11 2.02
N PRO A 661 9.74 -5.05 2.51
CA PRO A 661 9.20 -6.32 3.00
C PRO A 661 8.32 -6.06 4.23
N PHE A 662 7.28 -6.84 4.41
CA PHE A 662 6.44 -6.77 5.60
C PHE A 662 5.99 -8.15 6.05
N ILE A 663 5.94 -8.34 7.36
CA ILE A 663 5.58 -9.60 8.00
C ILE A 663 4.25 -9.39 8.71
N GLY A 664 3.20 -9.95 8.13
CA GLY A 664 1.87 -9.86 8.75
C GLY A 664 1.38 -8.41 8.91
N ASP A 665 0.93 -8.09 10.11
CA ASP A 665 0.29 -6.82 10.43
C ASP A 665 1.16 -5.92 11.31
N ASP A 666 2.37 -6.38 11.68
CA ASP A 666 3.33 -5.67 12.52
C ASP A 666 4.46 -5.12 11.65
N LEU A 667 4.55 -3.82 11.55
CA LEU A 667 5.53 -3.11 10.74
C LEU A 667 6.49 -2.35 11.65
N SER A 668 7.80 -2.44 11.37
CA SER A 668 8.82 -1.64 12.05
C SER A 668 9.57 -0.80 11.04
N VAL A 669 9.65 0.50 11.29
CA VAL A 669 10.33 1.45 10.42
C VAL A 669 11.39 2.23 11.18
N PRO A 670 12.50 2.62 10.55
CA PRO A 670 13.53 3.43 11.19
C PRO A 670 13.00 4.85 11.49
N SER A 671 13.63 5.54 12.43
CA SER A 671 13.20 6.87 12.85
C SER A 671 13.41 7.98 11.82
N ASP A 672 14.25 7.76 10.84
CA ASP A 672 14.66 8.71 9.80
C ASP A 672 13.89 8.56 8.48
N PHE A 673 12.85 7.70 8.46
CA PHE A 673 12.00 7.57 7.27
C PHE A 673 11.28 8.89 6.97
N LYS A 674 11.09 9.16 5.68
CA LYS A 674 10.39 10.38 5.20
C LYS A 674 8.90 10.12 5.02
N SER A 675 8.57 8.98 4.43
CA SER A 675 7.19 8.58 4.15
C SER A 675 7.02 7.07 4.17
N ILE A 676 5.87 6.62 4.66
CA ILE A 676 5.42 5.23 4.51
C ILE A 676 4.04 5.23 3.87
N VAL A 677 3.92 4.51 2.76
CA VAL A 677 2.64 4.30 2.07
C VAL A 677 2.18 2.88 2.29
N LEU A 678 1.00 2.73 2.89
CA LEU A 678 0.34 1.45 3.09
C LEU A 678 -0.79 1.31 2.06
N SER A 679 -0.75 0.27 1.25
CA SER A 679 -1.78 -0.04 0.25
C SER A 679 -2.60 -1.24 0.70
N PHE A 680 -3.91 -1.20 0.50
CA PHE A 680 -4.85 -2.22 0.93
C PHE A 680 -5.67 -2.75 -0.24
N SER A 681 -6.19 -3.97 -0.12
CA SER A 681 -7.06 -4.57 -1.12
C SER A 681 -8.10 -5.48 -0.47
N LEU A 682 -9.27 -5.57 -1.07
CA LEU A 682 -10.26 -6.60 -0.79
C LEU A 682 -10.11 -7.81 -1.71
N LEU A 683 -9.24 -7.73 -2.73
CA LEU A 683 -9.10 -8.72 -3.80
C LEU A 683 -10.42 -9.03 -4.51
N ASP A 684 -11.32 -8.03 -4.53
CA ASP A 684 -12.54 -8.00 -5.31
C ASP A 684 -12.26 -7.23 -6.61
N TYR A 685 -12.24 -7.93 -7.73
CA TYR A 685 -11.89 -7.36 -9.02
C TYR A 685 -13.09 -6.72 -9.76
N GLN A 686 -14.28 -6.79 -9.16
CA GLN A 686 -15.52 -6.28 -9.74
C GLN A 686 -15.88 -4.87 -9.24
N SER A 687 -15.71 -4.63 -7.94
CA SER A 687 -16.24 -3.43 -7.27
C SER A 687 -15.20 -2.34 -6.97
N VAL A 688 -14.02 -2.44 -7.56
CA VAL A 688 -12.83 -1.64 -7.20
C VAL A 688 -13.07 -0.13 -7.18
N GLY A 689 -13.84 0.41 -8.14
CA GLY A 689 -14.08 1.86 -8.27
C GLY A 689 -15.00 2.45 -7.18
N ASN A 690 -15.77 1.63 -6.49
CA ASN A 690 -16.83 2.06 -5.56
C ASN A 690 -16.46 1.87 -4.08
N ILE A 691 -15.27 1.31 -3.81
CA ILE A 691 -14.80 1.03 -2.46
C ILE A 691 -14.07 2.26 -1.92
N VAL A 692 -14.54 2.77 -0.80
CA VAL A 692 -13.89 3.83 -0.03
C VAL A 692 -13.15 3.20 1.13
N PHE A 693 -11.83 3.39 1.18
CA PHE A 693 -11.03 3.00 2.32
C PHE A 693 -11.00 4.13 3.34
N GLN A 694 -11.13 3.76 4.61
CA GLN A 694 -11.03 4.68 5.73
C GLN A 694 -10.01 4.14 6.74
N TYR A 695 -9.26 5.03 7.33
CA TYR A 695 -8.35 4.67 8.41
C TYR A 695 -8.52 5.58 9.62
N ARG A 696 -8.05 5.10 10.78
CA ARG A 696 -7.83 5.90 11.98
C ARG A 696 -6.56 5.44 12.68
N ILE A 697 -5.94 6.35 13.41
CA ILE A 697 -4.74 6.10 14.18
C ILE A 697 -5.10 6.19 15.66
N ASN A 698 -4.67 5.20 16.46
CA ASN A 698 -4.82 5.15 17.91
C ASN A 698 -6.25 5.48 18.41
N GLY A 699 -7.28 4.98 17.70
CA GLY A 699 -8.68 5.21 18.05
C GLY A 699 -9.22 6.62 17.75
N GLY A 700 -8.47 7.44 17.02
CA GLY A 700 -8.88 8.78 16.57
C GLY A 700 -10.06 8.78 15.61
N LYS A 701 -10.30 9.92 14.96
CA LYS A 701 -11.36 10.07 13.96
C LYS A 701 -11.03 9.26 12.70
N TRP A 702 -12.07 8.75 12.04
CA TRP A 702 -11.95 8.10 10.74
C TRP A 702 -11.64 9.14 9.65
N ILE A 703 -10.65 8.85 8.83
CA ILE A 703 -10.24 9.65 7.67
C ILE A 703 -10.51 8.80 6.44
N SER A 704 -11.18 9.39 5.44
CA SER A 704 -11.58 8.70 4.21
C SER A 704 -10.67 9.09 3.05
N ASN A 705 -10.32 8.12 2.21
CA ASN A 705 -9.79 8.37 0.88
C ASN A 705 -10.92 8.64 -0.12
N ALA A 706 -10.55 9.08 -1.32
CA ALA A 706 -11.45 9.09 -2.46
C ALA A 706 -11.86 7.65 -2.84
N ALA A 707 -13.02 7.49 -3.44
CA ALA A 707 -13.44 6.18 -3.95
C ALA A 707 -12.44 5.66 -4.99
N GLY A 708 -12.05 4.40 -4.85
CA GLY A 708 -11.05 3.76 -5.71
C GLY A 708 -9.59 4.01 -5.34
N ASP A 709 -9.30 4.87 -4.35
CA ASP A 709 -7.94 5.02 -3.79
C ASP A 709 -7.76 4.07 -2.59
N ASN A 710 -6.78 3.18 -2.70
CA ASN A 710 -6.53 2.11 -1.76
C ASN A 710 -5.27 2.31 -0.90
N SER A 711 -4.67 3.50 -0.93
CA SER A 711 -3.38 3.76 -0.30
C SER A 711 -3.41 4.94 0.66
N PHE A 712 -2.72 4.80 1.80
CA PHE A 712 -2.58 5.85 2.79
C PHE A 712 -1.11 6.21 2.95
N ASN A 713 -0.81 7.50 2.84
CA ASN A 713 0.54 8.02 3.01
C ASN A 713 0.69 8.67 4.38
N PHE A 714 1.64 8.17 5.17
CA PHE A 714 1.98 8.70 6.47
C PHE A 714 3.36 9.34 6.43
N THR A 715 3.42 10.61 6.81
CA THR A 715 4.64 11.41 6.87
C THR A 715 4.75 12.06 8.25
N GLY A 716 5.99 12.30 8.72
CA GLY A 716 6.22 13.05 9.95
C GLY A 716 5.75 12.35 11.23
N LEU A 717 5.61 11.03 11.26
CA LEU A 717 5.31 10.29 12.48
C LEU A 717 6.52 10.29 13.40
N SER A 718 6.30 10.66 14.66
CA SER A 718 7.31 10.58 15.72
C SER A 718 7.61 9.12 16.07
N TYR A 719 8.73 8.87 16.78
CA TYR A 719 9.01 7.53 17.29
C TYR A 719 7.92 7.08 18.28
N GLY A 720 7.54 5.80 18.19
CA GLY A 720 6.48 5.24 19.03
C GLY A 720 5.69 4.17 18.32
N HIS A 721 4.65 3.67 19.00
CA HIS A 721 3.75 2.65 18.50
C HIS A 721 2.46 3.30 18.01
N TYR A 722 2.06 2.96 16.78
CA TYR A 722 0.84 3.42 16.16
C TYR A 722 -0.04 2.23 15.80
N ARG A 723 -1.26 2.23 16.29
CA ARG A 723 -2.29 1.28 15.89
C ARG A 723 -3.13 1.92 14.79
N ILE A 724 -2.94 1.46 13.56
CA ILE A 724 -3.67 1.93 12.38
C ILE A 724 -4.80 0.92 12.12
N GLU A 725 -6.04 1.38 12.24
CA GLU A 725 -7.21 0.58 11.91
C GLU A 725 -7.74 1.02 10.56
N VAL A 726 -7.99 0.05 9.68
CA VAL A 726 -8.51 0.28 8.33
C VAL A 726 -9.83 -0.45 8.16
N ARG A 727 -10.81 0.25 7.64
CA ARG A 727 -12.10 -0.32 7.23
C ARG A 727 -12.44 0.13 5.82
N THR A 728 -13.34 -0.58 5.20
CA THR A 728 -13.89 -0.18 3.91
C THR A 728 -15.36 0.19 4.04
N TYR A 729 -15.76 1.12 3.21
CA TYR A 729 -17.14 1.51 3.03
C TYR A 729 -17.50 1.33 1.56
N CYS A 730 -18.53 0.55 1.30
CA CYS A 730 -19.05 0.32 -0.03
C CYS A 730 -20.56 0.16 0.05
N ASN A 731 -21.29 0.84 -0.84
CA ASN A 731 -22.73 0.70 -0.97
C ASN A 731 -23.51 0.88 0.35
N GLY A 732 -23.11 1.87 1.16
CA GLY A 732 -23.80 2.18 2.43
C GLY A 732 -23.45 1.31 3.61
N LYS A 733 -22.54 0.32 3.46
CA LYS A 733 -22.11 -0.58 4.54
C LYS A 733 -20.62 -0.48 4.78
N TYR A 734 -20.24 -0.65 6.04
CA TYR A 734 -18.84 -0.81 6.45
C TYR A 734 -18.45 -2.28 6.44
N SER A 735 -17.15 -2.55 6.27
CA SER A 735 -16.60 -3.88 6.45
C SER A 735 -16.95 -4.45 7.83
N THR A 736 -17.25 -5.75 7.90
CA THR A 736 -17.60 -6.44 9.15
C THR A 736 -16.45 -6.47 10.14
N HIS A 737 -15.22 -6.47 9.64
CA HIS A 737 -14.00 -6.48 10.45
C HIS A 737 -13.04 -5.40 9.97
N ASN A 738 -12.43 -4.70 10.92
CA ASN A 738 -11.37 -3.75 10.63
C ASN A 738 -10.05 -4.50 10.49
N LYS A 739 -9.24 -4.10 9.53
CA LYS A 739 -7.83 -4.51 9.45
C LYS A 739 -7.03 -3.64 10.41
N VAL A 740 -6.22 -4.27 11.25
CA VAL A 740 -5.36 -3.57 12.21
C VAL A 740 -3.91 -3.75 11.78
N ILE A 741 -3.19 -2.66 11.66
CA ILE A 741 -1.75 -2.63 11.41
C ILE A 741 -1.08 -1.96 12.60
N ASN A 742 -0.10 -2.62 13.20
CA ASN A 742 0.73 -2.07 14.24
C ASN A 742 2.01 -1.51 13.63
N LEU A 743 2.12 -0.21 13.56
CA LEU A 743 3.31 0.46 13.04
C LEU A 743 4.19 0.92 14.20
N ASN A 744 5.39 0.36 14.29
CA ASN A 744 6.39 0.73 15.27
C ASN A 744 7.47 1.59 14.60
N VAL A 745 7.50 2.87 14.92
CA VAL A 745 8.56 3.78 14.52
C VAL A 745 9.67 3.70 15.57
N LEU A 746 10.82 3.17 15.18
CA LEU A 746 11.96 2.95 16.08
C LEU A 746 12.48 4.28 16.61
N ALA A 747 12.92 4.28 17.87
CA ALA A 747 13.53 5.47 18.43
C ALA A 747 14.88 5.76 17.77
N PRO A 748 15.23 7.04 17.50
CA PRO A 748 16.57 7.41 17.08
C PRO A 748 17.61 6.88 18.03
N TRP A 749 18.82 6.56 17.53
CA TRP A 749 19.89 5.94 18.33
C TRP A 749 20.17 6.69 19.63
N TYR A 750 20.07 8.04 19.59
CA TYR A 750 20.32 8.91 20.74
C TYR A 750 19.18 8.94 21.78
N LEU A 751 18.00 8.38 21.49
CA LEU A 751 16.87 8.24 22.40
C LEU A 751 16.65 6.81 22.89
N THR A 752 17.47 5.87 22.42
CA THR A 752 17.40 4.46 22.86
C THR A 752 17.75 4.31 24.34
N VAL A 753 17.34 3.21 24.96
CA VAL A 753 17.66 2.92 26.37
C VAL A 753 19.18 2.91 26.59
N TRP A 754 19.94 2.36 25.66
CA TRP A 754 21.40 2.33 25.72
C TRP A 754 22.01 3.73 25.68
N ALA A 755 21.54 4.60 24.80
CA ALA A 755 22.01 5.98 24.76
C ALA A 755 21.70 6.74 26.07
N LYS A 756 20.51 6.55 26.64
CA LYS A 756 20.13 7.12 27.93
C LYS A 756 21.04 6.63 29.06
N LEU A 757 21.41 5.36 29.08
CA LEU A 757 22.37 4.82 30.03
C LEU A 757 23.76 5.44 29.83
N ILE A 758 24.24 5.59 28.60
CA ILE A 758 25.49 6.28 28.30
C ILE A 758 25.46 7.72 28.80
N TYR A 759 24.38 8.46 28.54
CA TYR A 759 24.23 9.82 29.07
C TYR A 759 24.25 9.87 30.61
N LEU A 760 23.58 8.93 31.26
CA LEU A 760 23.62 8.80 32.70
C LEU A 760 25.06 8.55 33.21
N PHE A 761 25.79 7.64 32.58
CA PHE A 761 27.19 7.38 32.94
C PHE A 761 28.10 8.59 32.66
N LEU A 762 27.88 9.32 31.58
CA LEU A 762 28.63 10.56 31.30
C LEU A 762 28.36 11.64 32.36
N VAL A 763 27.11 11.82 32.74
CA VAL A 763 26.75 12.77 33.83
C VAL A 763 27.34 12.34 35.17
N LEU A 764 27.26 11.04 35.52
CA LEU A 764 27.86 10.51 36.73
C LEU A 764 29.40 10.66 36.72
N GLY A 765 30.03 10.35 35.59
CA GLY A 765 31.46 10.52 35.37
C GLY A 765 31.89 12.00 35.51
N PHE A 766 31.13 12.89 34.89
CA PHE A 766 31.38 14.32 34.97
C PHE A 766 31.21 14.84 36.41
N THR A 767 30.16 14.44 37.11
CA THR A 767 29.95 14.82 38.51
C THR A 767 31.06 14.27 39.41
N ALA A 768 31.47 13.00 39.17
CA ALA A 768 32.60 12.43 39.93
C ALA A 768 33.92 13.18 39.67
N ALA A 769 34.18 13.56 38.40
CA ALA A 769 35.32 14.39 38.04
C ALA A 769 35.31 15.76 38.74
N VAL A 770 34.19 16.43 38.74
CA VAL A 770 34.02 17.71 39.43
C VAL A 770 34.25 17.57 40.94
N ILE A 771 33.68 16.55 41.57
CA ILE A 771 33.90 16.24 42.99
C ILE A 771 35.38 15.94 43.24
N PHE A 772 36.01 15.14 42.39
CA PHE A 772 37.44 14.81 42.51
C PHE A 772 38.32 16.07 42.44
N VAL A 773 38.06 16.95 41.48
CA VAL A 773 38.78 18.22 41.32
C VAL A 773 38.57 19.11 42.56
N TYR A 774 37.33 19.20 43.05
CA TYR A 774 36.98 19.95 44.27
C TYR A 774 37.70 19.42 45.49
N LEU A 775 37.68 18.11 45.72
CA LEU A 775 38.37 17.46 46.85
C LEU A 775 39.87 17.65 46.77
N ARG A 776 40.46 17.55 45.57
CA ARG A 776 41.86 17.79 45.33
C ARG A 776 42.28 19.22 45.62
N LYS A 777 41.42 20.21 45.23
CA LYS A 777 41.64 21.60 45.55
C LYS A 777 41.57 21.82 47.07
N LYS A 778 40.55 21.33 47.75
CA LYS A 778 40.40 21.44 49.20
C LYS A 778 41.56 20.82 49.98
N LYS A 779 42.12 19.70 49.48
CA LYS A 779 43.30 19.08 50.08
C LYS A 779 44.54 19.99 49.96
N ARG A 780 44.76 20.62 48.82
CA ARG A 780 45.85 21.59 48.62
C ARG A 780 45.71 22.82 49.53
N ASP A 781 44.53 23.39 49.58
CA ASP A 781 44.27 24.57 50.42
C ASP A 781 44.58 24.22 51.91
N LEU A 782 44.19 23.02 52.36
CA LEU A 782 44.48 22.58 53.74
C LEU A 782 45.99 22.38 53.97
N GLU A 783 46.74 21.86 52.98
CA GLU A 783 48.19 21.74 53.09
C GLU A 783 48.89 23.08 53.12
N GLU A 784 48.41 24.06 52.35
CA GLU A 784 48.94 25.43 52.39
C GLU A 784 48.72 26.13 53.75
N VAL A 785 47.51 26.01 54.33
CA VAL A 785 47.18 26.58 55.65
C VAL A 785 48.10 25.95 56.72
N LYS A 786 48.30 24.61 56.71
CA LYS A 786 49.20 23.96 57.65
C LYS A 786 50.67 24.41 57.48
N MET A 787 51.10 24.74 56.31
CA MET A 787 52.43 25.21 56.00
C MET A 787 52.66 26.63 56.50
N GLN A 788 51.70 27.47 56.24
CA GLN A 788 51.78 28.88 56.71
C GLN A 788 51.83 28.96 58.26
N PHE A 789 51.02 28.09 58.89
CA PHE A 789 51.05 27.97 60.37
C PHE A 789 52.46 27.53 60.86
N LEU A 790 53.13 26.52 60.25
CA LEU A 790 54.44 26.10 60.68
C LEU A 790 55.55 27.17 60.48
N ILE A 791 55.44 27.90 59.32
CA ILE A 791 56.43 28.98 59.07
C ILE A 791 56.28 30.06 60.09
N ASN A 792 55.08 30.48 60.39
CA ASN A 792 54.81 31.57 61.43
C ASN A 792 55.23 31.09 62.80
N ALA A 793 54.88 29.87 63.22
CA ALA A 793 55.29 29.30 64.51
C ALA A 793 56.83 29.26 64.65
N THR A 794 57.54 28.89 63.58
CA THR A 794 58.99 28.84 63.59
C THR A 794 59.61 30.22 63.73
N HIS A 795 59.08 31.20 63.02
CA HIS A 795 59.48 32.61 63.18
C HIS A 795 59.25 33.14 64.59
N ASP A 796 58.07 32.79 65.11
CA ASP A 796 57.67 33.25 66.44
C ASP A 796 58.49 32.65 67.60
N ILE A 797 59.02 31.42 67.35
CA ILE A 797 59.96 30.76 68.29
C ILE A 797 61.40 31.30 68.14
N ARG A 798 61.86 31.59 66.91
CA ARG A 798 63.22 32.07 66.66
C ARG A 798 63.47 33.41 67.32
N SER A 799 62.51 34.37 67.20
CA SER A 799 62.62 35.73 67.70
C SER A 799 62.86 35.77 69.18
N PRO A 800 62.04 35.16 70.08
CA PRO A 800 62.31 35.14 71.52
C PRO A 800 63.61 34.44 71.91
N LEU A 801 63.92 33.31 71.14
CA LEU A 801 65.14 32.57 71.44
C LEU A 801 66.41 33.37 71.11
N THR A 802 66.41 34.15 70.06
CA THR A 802 67.51 35.09 69.73
C THR A 802 67.64 36.18 70.78
N LEU A 803 66.45 36.74 71.28
CA LEU A 803 66.43 37.74 72.35
C LEU A 803 66.91 37.17 73.69
N ILE A 804 66.83 35.88 73.95
CA ILE A 804 67.41 35.20 75.13
C ILE A 804 68.91 34.99 75.01
N MET A 805 69.36 34.51 73.77
CA MET A 805 70.76 34.22 73.57
C MET A 805 71.68 35.44 73.62
N GLU A 806 71.21 36.67 73.19
CA GLU A 806 72.06 37.83 73.14
C GLU A 806 72.34 38.36 74.61
N PRO A 807 71.38 38.45 75.54
CA PRO A 807 71.65 38.73 76.97
C PRO A 807 72.54 37.62 77.63
N LEU A 808 72.26 36.32 77.27
CA LEU A 808 73.01 35.22 77.79
C LEU A 808 74.49 35.28 77.46
N LYS A 809 74.81 35.64 76.19
CA LYS A 809 76.19 35.88 75.73
C LYS A 809 76.83 36.98 76.50
N LYS A 810 76.13 38.10 76.71
CA LYS A 810 76.68 39.20 77.49
C LYS A 810 76.84 38.85 78.98
N LEU A 811 75.96 37.98 79.53
CA LEU A 811 76.11 37.45 80.83
C LEU A 811 77.33 36.49 80.97
N LYS A 812 77.51 35.67 79.98
CA LYS A 812 78.73 34.77 79.90
C LYS A 812 80.01 35.56 79.83
N GLU A 813 80.11 36.69 79.06
CA GLU A 813 81.29 37.55 78.93
C GLU A 813 81.53 38.34 80.19
N ARG A 814 80.44 38.78 80.95
CA ARG A 814 80.61 39.47 82.22
C ARG A 814 80.94 38.68 83.46
N LEU A 815 80.55 37.42 83.43
CA LEU A 815 80.73 36.56 84.59
C LEU A 815 81.89 35.52 84.41
N GLU A 816 82.75 35.79 83.43
CA GLU A 816 83.85 34.93 83.04
C GLU A 816 84.90 34.64 84.22
N ASN A 817 84.88 35.39 85.32
CA ASN A 817 85.71 35.25 86.50
C ASN A 817 84.94 34.78 87.77
N VAL A 818 83.74 34.27 87.69
CA VAL A 818 83.00 33.76 88.83
C VAL A 818 82.60 32.26 88.57
N GLU A 819 83.32 31.41 89.21
CA GLU A 819 83.23 29.93 88.98
C GLU A 819 81.90 29.31 89.34
N GLU A 820 81.12 29.99 90.24
CA GLU A 820 79.88 29.50 90.80
C GLU A 820 78.70 29.42 89.78
N TYR A 821 78.70 30.20 88.66
CA TYR A 821 77.59 30.24 87.69
C TYR A 821 77.97 29.80 86.34
N HIS A 822 79.18 29.39 86.04
CA HIS A 822 79.66 29.00 84.71
C HIS A 822 78.95 27.79 84.12
N GLU A 823 78.69 26.82 84.97
CA GLU A 823 78.06 25.56 84.49
C GLU A 823 76.59 25.72 84.16
N ASP A 824 75.87 26.52 84.86
CA ASP A 824 74.41 26.87 84.61
C ASP A 824 74.27 27.72 83.37
N ILE A 825 75.12 28.75 83.18
CA ILE A 825 75.06 29.65 81.97
C ILE A 825 75.42 28.86 80.74
N ASP A 826 76.39 28.00 80.77
CA ASP A 826 76.84 27.17 79.65
C ASP A 826 75.82 26.09 79.33
N THR A 827 75.06 25.64 80.35
CA THR A 827 74.01 24.66 80.13
C THR A 827 72.76 25.39 79.45
N ILE A 828 72.46 26.58 79.84
CA ILE A 828 71.32 27.38 79.24
C ILE A 828 71.78 27.74 77.79
N ASP A 829 72.97 28.19 77.51
CA ASP A 829 73.47 28.57 76.21
C ASP A 829 73.47 27.35 75.24
N ARG A 830 73.95 26.24 75.65
CA ARG A 830 73.94 25.02 74.95
C ARG A 830 72.54 24.56 74.61
N ASN A 831 71.56 24.63 75.48
CA ASN A 831 70.19 24.26 75.24
C ASN A 831 69.51 25.26 74.30
N ALA A 832 69.75 26.53 74.44
CA ALA A 832 69.18 27.55 73.54
C ALA A 832 69.74 27.40 72.09
N GLN A 833 71.06 27.14 71.96
CA GLN A 833 71.68 26.87 70.68
C GLN A 833 71.15 25.57 70.05
N ARG A 834 70.89 24.60 70.90
CA ARG A 834 70.30 23.34 70.41
C ARG A 834 68.88 23.51 69.89
N LEU A 835 68.03 24.26 70.58
CA LEU A 835 66.68 24.58 70.17
C LEU A 835 66.68 25.38 68.86
N LEU A 836 67.53 26.37 68.70
CA LEU A 836 67.69 27.15 67.46
C LEU A 836 68.05 26.29 66.29
N THR A 837 69.01 25.33 66.56
CA THR A 837 69.41 24.36 65.57
C THR A 837 68.30 23.46 65.14
N LEU A 838 67.46 22.94 66.06
CA LEU A 838 66.33 22.10 65.81
C LEU A 838 65.27 22.85 65.00
N VAL A 839 64.94 24.10 65.35
CA VAL A 839 64.00 24.92 64.61
C VAL A 839 64.49 25.16 63.18
N ASN A 840 65.79 25.46 63.01
CA ASN A 840 66.36 25.64 61.67
C ASN A 840 66.36 24.29 60.82
N GLN A 841 66.56 23.16 61.47
CA GLN A 841 66.50 21.86 60.82
C GLN A 841 65.09 21.50 60.33
N ILE A 842 64.04 21.84 61.08
CA ILE A 842 62.64 21.65 60.69
C ILE A 842 62.32 22.50 59.49
N LEU A 843 62.78 23.76 59.42
CA LEU A 843 62.63 24.63 58.25
C LEU A 843 63.35 24.14 57.04
N ASP A 844 64.62 23.71 57.23
CA ASP A 844 65.47 23.16 56.12
C ASP A 844 64.85 21.89 55.57
N LYS A 845 64.37 20.98 56.41
CA LYS A 845 63.67 19.72 55.93
C LYS A 845 62.42 20.07 55.12
N ARG A 846 61.62 20.97 55.56
CA ARG A 846 60.39 21.37 54.81
C ARG A 846 60.68 22.09 53.51
N ARG A 847 61.75 22.88 53.44
CA ARG A 847 62.19 23.50 52.19
C ARG A 847 62.69 22.44 51.20
N LEU A 848 63.33 21.37 51.66
CA LEU A 848 63.73 20.21 50.87
C LEU A 848 62.48 19.46 50.34
N ASP A 849 61.53 19.16 51.21
CA ASP A 849 60.31 18.44 50.86
C ASP A 849 59.48 19.16 49.74
N LYS A 850 59.58 20.45 49.64
CA LYS A 850 58.88 21.26 48.62
C LYS A 850 59.77 21.64 47.40
N HIS A 851 60.96 21.06 47.28
CA HIS A 851 61.94 21.41 46.22
C HIS A 851 62.19 22.95 46.14
N GLN A 852 62.07 23.68 47.24
CA GLN A 852 62.29 25.11 47.29
C GLN A 852 63.76 25.46 47.70
N MET A 853 64.65 24.49 47.78
CA MET A 853 66.04 24.70 48.12
C MET A 853 66.83 24.89 46.84
N ASN A 854 67.21 26.11 46.57
CA ASN A 854 68.11 26.39 45.48
C ASN A 854 69.58 26.10 45.91
N LEU A 855 70.30 25.40 45.04
CA LEU A 855 71.73 25.18 45.23
C LEU A 855 72.53 26.31 44.57
N SER A 856 73.39 26.96 45.29
CA SER A 856 74.31 27.94 44.75
C SER A 856 75.73 27.29 44.53
N CYS A 857 75.76 26.52 43.42
CA CYS A 857 76.98 25.80 43.09
C CYS A 857 78.08 26.69 42.52
N ARG A 858 79.29 26.47 42.95
CA ARG A 858 80.50 27.10 42.44
C ARG A 858 81.55 26.05 42.20
N GLU A 859 82.41 26.31 41.20
CA GLU A 859 83.57 25.42 40.97
C GLU A 859 84.53 25.47 42.13
N THR A 860 84.81 24.38 42.73
CA THR A 860 85.56 24.26 43.95
C THR A 860 86.53 23.08 43.88
N ASN A 861 87.73 23.26 44.28
CA ASN A 861 88.66 22.15 44.47
C ASN A 861 88.32 21.41 45.79
N LEU A 862 87.73 20.24 45.60
CA LEU A 862 87.25 19.43 46.74
C LEU A 862 88.31 18.92 47.68
N VAL A 863 89.58 18.72 47.14
CA VAL A 863 90.70 18.27 48.00
C VAL A 863 91.00 19.39 49.02
N GLU A 864 91.27 20.58 48.56
CA GLU A 864 91.61 21.78 49.39
C GLU A 864 90.42 22.16 50.29
N PHE A 865 89.26 22.13 49.81
CA PHE A 865 87.99 22.42 50.55
C PHE A 865 87.83 21.43 51.72
N SER A 866 88.10 20.13 51.50
CA SER A 866 87.90 19.09 52.49
C SER A 866 89.04 19.09 53.48
N GLN A 867 90.27 19.37 53.01
CA GLN A 867 91.45 19.55 53.95
C GLN A 867 91.17 20.70 54.94
N GLY A 868 90.72 21.80 54.45
CA GLY A 868 90.33 22.99 55.36
C GLY A 868 89.31 22.59 56.37
N LEU A 869 88.32 21.78 56.00
CA LEU A 869 87.22 21.33 56.91
C LEU A 869 87.79 20.32 57.95
N VAL A 870 88.47 19.35 57.47
CA VAL A 870 89.06 18.30 58.39
C VAL A 870 90.05 18.94 59.38
N SER A 871 90.82 19.96 58.96
CA SER A 871 91.78 20.63 59.87
C SER A 871 91.11 21.27 61.10
N LEU A 872 89.84 21.72 60.98
CA LEU A 872 89.03 22.24 62.11
C LEU A 872 88.79 21.16 63.20
N PHE A 873 88.81 19.91 62.84
CA PHE A 873 88.59 18.78 63.73
C PHE A 873 89.89 18.24 64.32
N THR A 874 91.10 18.57 63.82
CA THR A 874 92.35 18.09 64.22
C THR A 874 92.62 18.42 65.69
N TYR A 875 92.32 19.51 66.16
CA TYR A 875 92.49 19.91 67.60
C TYR A 875 91.69 18.94 68.47
N ASN A 876 90.40 18.69 68.19
CA ASN A 876 89.65 17.75 69.02
C ASN A 876 90.03 16.31 68.82
N ALA A 877 90.60 15.94 67.71
CA ALA A 877 91.24 14.64 67.52
C ALA A 877 92.41 14.39 68.38
N ASN A 878 93.34 15.38 68.54
CA ASN A 878 94.51 15.33 69.34
C ASN A 878 94.20 15.23 70.87
N LEU A 879 93.14 15.95 71.30
CA LEU A 879 92.66 15.88 72.67
C LEU A 879 92.14 14.51 73.08
N ARG A 880 91.56 13.74 72.19
CA ARG A 880 91.05 12.41 72.41
C ARG A 880 91.95 11.26 71.87
N GLY A 881 93.14 11.57 71.38
CA GLY A 881 94.08 10.62 70.83
C GLY A 881 93.54 9.93 69.53
N ILE A 882 92.67 10.50 68.83
CA ILE A 882 92.08 9.92 67.61
C ILE A 882 92.95 10.32 66.38
N HIS A 883 93.40 9.32 65.65
CA HIS A 883 94.22 9.57 64.46
C HIS A 883 93.28 9.88 63.26
N ILE A 884 93.45 11.05 62.58
CA ILE A 884 92.77 11.31 61.36
C ILE A 884 93.74 11.03 60.18
N ARG A 885 93.42 10.10 59.36
CA ARG A 885 94.09 9.81 58.08
C ARG A 885 93.35 10.36 56.92
N LEU A 886 94.03 11.18 56.15
CA LEU A 886 93.50 11.78 54.90
C LEU A 886 94.03 10.94 53.73
N GLU A 887 93.10 10.29 53.01
CA GLU A 887 93.37 9.60 51.73
C GLU A 887 92.78 10.40 50.58
N MET A 888 93.64 11.23 49.97
CA MET A 888 93.18 12.17 48.93
C MET A 888 93.97 11.93 47.66
N PRO A 889 93.34 12.17 46.48
CA PRO A 889 93.97 12.17 45.18
C PRO A 889 95.15 13.19 45.13
N GLU A 890 96.35 12.85 44.52
CA GLU A 890 97.46 13.78 44.31
C GLU A 890 97.11 14.96 43.37
N LYS A 891 96.08 14.83 42.49
CA LYS A 891 95.64 15.85 41.58
C LYS A 891 94.42 16.59 42.06
N PRO A 892 94.33 17.94 41.84
CA PRO A 892 93.14 18.67 42.25
C PRO A 892 91.88 18.05 41.64
N VAL A 893 90.88 17.95 42.45
CA VAL A 893 89.52 17.48 41.97
C VAL A 893 88.52 18.62 42.08
N ASN A 894 88.24 19.28 40.89
CA ASN A 894 87.32 20.33 40.83
C ASN A 894 85.89 19.77 40.62
N ALA A 895 84.90 20.29 41.37
CA ALA A 895 83.52 19.95 41.23
C ALA A 895 82.62 21.21 41.50
N TRP A 896 81.48 21.25 40.84
CA TRP A 896 80.46 22.29 41.04
C TRP A 896 79.68 21.90 42.30
N ILE A 897 79.92 22.60 43.39
CA ILE A 897 79.27 22.33 44.68
C ILE A 897 78.71 23.59 45.31
N ASP A 898 77.72 23.44 46.11
CA ASP A 898 77.31 24.47 47.05
C ASP A 898 78.13 24.31 48.34
N ARG A 899 79.16 25.17 48.45
CA ARG A 899 80.15 25.11 49.54
C ARG A 899 79.46 25.08 50.93
N ASN A 900 78.43 25.96 51.14
CA ASN A 900 77.76 26.04 52.43
C ASN A 900 76.91 24.84 52.77
N LYS A 901 76.34 24.12 51.74
CA LYS A 901 75.58 22.88 51.93
C LYS A 901 76.52 21.68 52.17
N LEU A 902 77.58 21.62 51.36
CA LEU A 902 78.52 20.53 51.49
C LEU A 902 79.35 20.66 52.77
N ASP A 903 79.69 21.92 53.22
CA ASP A 903 80.33 22.13 54.49
C ASP A 903 79.46 21.56 55.62
N LYS A 904 78.20 21.88 55.68
CA LYS A 904 77.28 21.28 56.68
C LYS A 904 77.21 19.77 56.62
N ALA A 905 77.18 19.24 55.43
CA ALA A 905 77.10 17.79 55.25
C ALA A 905 78.39 17.06 55.76
N ILE A 906 79.51 17.58 55.36
CA ILE A 906 80.83 17.00 55.83
C ILE A 906 81.04 17.22 57.32
N ALA A 907 80.75 18.35 57.83
CA ALA A 907 80.87 18.66 59.27
C ALA A 907 79.95 17.75 60.12
N ASN A 908 78.65 17.48 59.61
CA ASN A 908 77.78 16.54 60.30
C ASN A 908 78.33 15.07 60.27
N LEU A 909 78.88 14.64 59.11
CA LEU A 909 79.47 13.33 59.01
C LEU A 909 80.69 13.20 59.94
N LEU A 910 81.59 14.13 59.90
CA LEU A 910 82.80 14.19 60.77
C LEU A 910 82.37 14.25 62.27
N SER A 911 81.49 15.11 62.64
CA SER A 911 80.91 15.21 63.98
C SER A 911 80.36 13.85 64.47
N ASN A 912 79.64 13.13 63.64
CA ASN A 912 79.12 11.82 63.92
C ASN A 912 80.33 10.77 64.06
N ALA A 913 81.25 10.83 63.18
CA ALA A 913 82.45 9.96 63.25
C ALA A 913 83.22 10.17 64.55
N PHE A 914 83.45 11.45 64.94
CA PHE A 914 84.07 11.78 66.26
C PHE A 914 83.26 11.32 67.45
N LYS A 915 81.96 11.37 67.33
CA LYS A 915 81.00 10.99 68.40
C LYS A 915 81.11 9.47 68.73
N TYR A 916 81.24 8.65 67.66
CA TYR A 916 81.10 7.22 67.73
C TYR A 916 82.50 6.55 67.75
N THR A 917 83.64 7.25 67.44
CA THR A 917 84.95 6.70 67.48
C THR A 917 85.52 6.77 68.95
N PRO A 918 85.95 5.67 69.52
CA PRO A 918 86.58 5.61 70.83
C PRO A 918 87.87 6.36 70.87
N ASN A 919 88.29 6.80 72.06
CA ASN A 919 89.62 7.44 72.26
C ASN A 919 90.72 6.53 71.82
N GLY A 920 91.70 6.98 71.00
CA GLY A 920 92.72 6.24 70.43
C GLY A 920 92.41 5.55 69.10
N GLY A 921 91.24 5.74 68.59
CA GLY A 921 90.71 5.22 67.33
C GLY A 921 91.19 6.00 66.11
N GLU A 922 90.80 5.52 64.93
CA GLU A 922 91.21 6.15 63.68
C GLU A 922 89.92 6.61 62.90
N ILE A 923 89.94 7.80 62.26
CA ILE A 923 88.94 8.29 61.31
C ILE A 923 89.64 8.48 59.95
N ILE A 924 89.17 7.81 58.92
CA ILE A 924 89.69 7.97 57.59
C ILE A 924 88.75 8.88 56.78
N PHE A 925 89.28 9.97 56.26
CA PHE A 925 88.57 10.81 55.34
C PHE A 925 89.16 10.57 53.96
N ARG A 926 88.38 9.96 53.06
CA ARG A 926 88.80 9.55 51.68
C ARG A 926 87.99 10.31 50.64
N ILE A 927 88.67 10.79 49.63
CA ILE A 927 88.03 11.33 48.40
C ILE A 927 88.43 10.41 47.24
N GLU A 928 87.50 9.88 46.51
CA GLU A 928 87.65 9.05 45.36
C GLU A 928 86.97 9.65 44.14
N LYS A 929 87.69 9.79 43.03
CA LYS A 929 87.10 10.27 41.77
C LYS A 929 86.72 9.11 40.88
N GLN A 930 85.47 8.89 40.56
CA GLN A 930 84.98 7.87 39.66
C GLN A 930 84.31 8.52 38.47
N ASP A 931 84.86 8.41 37.24
CA ASP A 931 84.32 9.02 36.02
C ASP A 931 83.66 10.36 36.18
N LYS A 932 82.29 10.34 36.38
CA LYS A 932 81.43 11.58 36.48
C LYS A 932 81.02 11.89 37.90
N LYS A 933 81.48 11.17 38.90
CA LYS A 933 81.14 11.34 40.29
C LYS A 933 82.38 11.45 41.19
N VAL A 934 82.24 12.23 42.22
CA VAL A 934 83.26 12.22 43.29
C VAL A 934 82.56 11.74 44.56
N LEU A 935 83.21 10.75 45.17
CA LEU A 935 82.67 10.11 46.36
C LEU A 935 83.58 10.59 47.55
N LEU A 936 82.90 11.01 48.61
CA LEU A 936 83.45 11.43 49.87
C LEU A 936 83.08 10.39 50.91
N TYR A 937 84.05 9.83 51.55
CA TYR A 937 83.93 8.82 52.61
C TYR A 937 84.46 9.36 53.94
N VAL A 938 83.69 9.15 55.00
CA VAL A 938 84.13 9.31 56.38
C VAL A 938 83.98 7.95 57.03
N ILE A 939 85.07 7.36 57.30
CA ILE A 939 85.11 5.97 57.78
C ILE A 939 85.69 5.91 59.20
#